data_2df3712ec46d1504d2893c75e6f28e55
#
_entry.id   2df3712ec46d1504d2893c75e6f28e55
#
_cell.length_a   1.000
_cell.length_b   1.000
_cell.length_c   1.000
_cell.angle_alpha   90.00
_cell.angle_beta   90.00
_cell.angle_gamma   90.00
#
_symmetry.space_group_name_H-M   'P 1'
#
loop_
_entity.id
_entity.type
_entity.pdbx_description
1 polymer ?
#
loop_
_entity_poly.entity_id
_entity_poly.type
_entity_poly.pdbx_seq_one_letter_code
_entity_poly.pdbx_strand_id
1 'polypeptide(L)'
;MKNIFNTIKQISLVASVLLFTACVQEDKFDIPDTNTYQCGDLSQDTSLSLISLENLKKLYDGKKTFDFPNDDNRYIEGYVSSSDHTGNIYKSIFIQDKPENPTQGLTITVDATSTYNHYPQGSKVYIKLAGLSIGEYGGVIQLGVKFGNEKNATSVSRILESDLPKVIIRSCSEKETIVPKVMTLGDMIKGNEQYLGCLVKIENAEFAAKHLCQQFAPTGSSADKQLIDATSSTANKVARMSGYASFALKTIPSGNGDIVGIFSKFNTTYQLYIVDDADLNMNNDRLDGLQAPCEASADAVALSVAEVKALLQGNLTQISENATLTALVTANDESGNLAAYNFKDGKQHTGFVYVEDNTGGIKINIASHQLFADRSGTGLFSDQRFQVGRTLTVNLKDLYIGSKNGEIQLGGLYKGEVSRVEDVDKYKHFFRTEKPLINVTPTLKTLPELSINDVGRYIKIKDLQFVSSDLGKTYADGTNTSNRTLEDCAGNTILLRTNGRANFGTNDNKLLASDVEVDTGKGDVIGVLGYYNGKFQLWILNLRGADLDNPRCDGTLPTKDVTLFNEGFENLNDWTAVSIEGDEVWTTTTFGNPKPSAFFDGKKKKNTDWLISKEISLNGFKSAYFSFETDGAFDGNPLKVFVTDNYTGDATTTSWTEITSAVFDTDLSGFKGFVGSGKLSLNNFASKNIRIAFKYTSENGKSTRWEVDNVIVKANKK
;
A
#
# COMPACT_ATOMS: atom_id res chain seq x y z
N MET A 1 -63.42 3.75 28.42
CA MET A 1 -62.05 3.55 27.93
C MET A 1 -61.55 4.55 26.86
N LYS A 2 -62.40 5.05 25.95
CA LYS A 2 -61.94 6.03 24.94
C LYS A 2 -61.59 7.43 25.48
N ASN A 3 -62.25 7.88 26.57
CA ASN A 3 -61.96 9.22 27.13
C ASN A 3 -60.67 9.29 27.97
N ILE A 4 -60.23 8.18 28.55
CA ILE A 4 -58.99 8.13 29.32
C ILE A 4 -57.75 8.17 28.38
N PHE A 5 -57.85 7.54 27.21
CA PHE A 5 -56.77 7.54 26.21
C PHE A 5 -56.55 8.91 25.59
N ASN A 6 -57.56 9.71 25.39
CA ASN A 6 -57.40 11.07 24.85
C ASN A 6 -56.80 12.06 25.87
N THR A 7 -57.12 11.88 27.16
CA THR A 7 -56.55 12.71 28.23
C THR A 7 -55.10 12.39 28.45
N ILE A 8 -54.67 11.10 28.35
CA ILE A 8 -53.26 10.69 28.45
C ILE A 8 -52.45 11.20 27.23
N LYS A 9 -53.00 11.19 26.02
CA LYS A 9 -52.34 11.76 24.83
C LYS A 9 -52.17 13.27 24.92
N GLN A 10 -53.13 13.99 25.47
CA GLN A 10 -52.99 15.44 25.64
C GLN A 10 -52.02 15.82 26.75
N ILE A 11 -51.94 15.06 27.85
CA ILE A 11 -50.96 15.27 28.89
C ILE A 11 -49.56 14.91 28.40
N SER A 12 -49.40 13.85 27.57
CA SER A 12 -48.11 13.47 26.99
C SER A 12 -47.60 14.50 25.99
N LEU A 13 -48.52 15.13 25.21
CA LEU A 13 -48.13 16.18 24.24
C LEU A 13 -47.73 17.47 24.92
N VAL A 14 -48.39 17.87 26.02
CA VAL A 14 -48.06 19.05 26.82
C VAL A 14 -46.74 18.83 27.61
N ALA A 15 -46.51 17.61 28.12
CA ALA A 15 -45.22 17.27 28.76
C ALA A 15 -44.05 17.27 27.76
N SER A 16 -44.26 16.82 26.52
CA SER A 16 -43.24 16.87 25.46
C SER A 16 -42.87 18.29 25.02
N VAL A 17 -43.87 19.19 24.99
CA VAL A 17 -43.62 20.62 24.65
C VAL A 17 -42.92 21.35 25.78
N LEU A 18 -43.18 20.99 27.04
CA LEU A 18 -42.50 21.59 28.19
C LEU A 18 -41.07 21.13 28.38
N LEU A 19 -40.69 19.95 27.82
CA LEU A 19 -39.31 19.47 27.85
C LEU A 19 -38.41 20.15 26.81
N PHE A 20 -38.97 20.80 25.79
CA PHE A 20 -38.20 21.56 24.81
C PHE A 20 -38.01 23.04 25.15
N THR A 21 -38.63 23.55 26.21
CA THR A 21 -38.52 24.96 26.64
C THR A 21 -37.61 25.17 27.85
N ALA A 22 -37.01 24.09 28.39
CA ALA A 22 -36.23 24.16 29.62
C ALA A 22 -34.73 23.92 29.44
N CYS A 23 -34.11 24.42 28.39
CA CYS A 23 -32.65 24.55 28.28
C CYS A 23 -32.27 25.49 27.11
N VAL A 24 -32.77 26.71 27.13
CA VAL A 24 -32.04 27.83 26.54
C VAL A 24 -31.86 28.82 27.70
N GLN A 25 -30.83 28.57 28.53
CA GLN A 25 -30.20 29.72 29.15
C GLN A 25 -29.77 30.62 28.00
N GLU A 26 -30.11 31.88 28.05
CA GLU A 26 -29.49 32.91 27.24
C GLU A 26 -28.00 32.85 27.59
N ASP A 27 -27.27 32.01 26.82
CA ASP A 27 -25.83 32.01 26.88
C ASP A 27 -25.39 33.40 26.45
N LYS A 28 -24.88 34.16 27.40
CA LYS A 28 -24.14 35.38 27.13
C LYS A 28 -22.82 35.00 26.47
N PHE A 29 -22.89 34.40 25.30
CA PHE A 29 -21.73 34.36 24.44
C PHE A 29 -21.58 35.77 23.86
N ASP A 30 -20.50 36.42 24.17
CA ASP A 30 -20.07 37.61 23.45
C ASP A 30 -20.15 37.26 21.97
N ILE A 31 -20.73 38.16 21.17
CA ILE A 31 -20.74 38.04 19.70
C ILE A 31 -19.30 37.78 19.29
N PRO A 32 -18.98 36.62 18.63
CA PRO A 32 -17.61 36.34 18.24
C PRO A 32 -17.06 37.58 17.49
N ASP A 33 -15.92 38.09 17.92
CA ASP A 33 -15.25 39.21 17.24
C ASP A 33 -14.91 38.74 15.81
N THR A 34 -15.77 39.13 14.86
CA THR A 34 -15.60 38.82 13.43
C THR A 34 -14.42 39.57 12.80
N ASN A 35 -13.76 40.48 13.55
CA ASN A 35 -12.57 41.23 13.14
C ASN A 35 -11.26 40.60 13.64
N THR A 36 -11.24 39.35 14.04
CA THR A 36 -10.06 38.67 14.62
C THR A 36 -8.82 38.76 13.72
N TYR A 37 -8.99 38.72 12.38
CA TYR A 37 -7.90 38.78 11.40
C TYR A 37 -7.78 40.18 10.76
N GLN A 38 -7.46 41.19 11.54
CA GLN A 38 -7.21 42.52 11.01
C GLN A 38 -5.85 42.61 10.32
N CYS A 39 -5.77 43.36 9.23
CA CYS A 39 -4.49 43.70 8.63
C CYS A 39 -3.81 44.86 9.40
N GLY A 40 -2.48 44.96 9.29
CA GLY A 40 -1.69 45.99 9.97
C GLY A 40 -0.29 46.11 9.37
N ASP A 41 0.46 47.11 9.87
CA ASP A 41 1.85 47.32 9.49
C ASP A 41 2.70 47.52 10.75
N LEU A 42 3.45 46.49 11.13
CA LEU A 42 4.34 46.52 12.30
C LEU A 42 5.61 47.36 12.07
N SER A 43 5.95 47.71 10.83
CA SER A 43 7.13 48.52 10.53
C SER A 43 7.02 49.96 11.07
N GLN A 44 5.80 50.39 11.37
CA GLN A 44 5.52 51.71 11.94
C GLN A 44 5.61 51.75 13.48
N ASP A 45 5.68 50.56 14.13
CA ASP A 45 5.77 50.45 15.58
C ASP A 45 7.23 50.54 16.02
N THR A 46 7.66 51.70 16.50
CA THR A 46 9.04 51.95 16.94
C THR A 46 9.44 51.21 18.21
N SER A 47 8.50 50.58 18.92
CA SER A 47 8.78 49.71 20.07
C SER A 47 9.23 48.30 19.64
N LEU A 48 8.99 47.92 18.40
CA LEU A 48 9.34 46.60 17.84
C LEU A 48 10.66 46.67 17.04
N SER A 49 11.35 45.54 17.00
CA SER A 49 12.65 45.38 16.34
C SER A 49 12.60 44.28 15.27
N LEU A 50 12.78 44.66 14.00
CA LEU A 50 12.84 43.71 12.87
C LEU A 50 14.14 42.89 12.92
N ILE A 51 14.03 41.55 12.79
CA ILE A 51 15.16 40.68 12.47
C ILE A 51 14.92 39.96 11.16
N SER A 52 15.99 39.67 10.41
CA SER A 52 15.88 38.92 9.17
C SER A 52 15.60 37.42 9.41
N LEU A 53 15.02 36.72 8.43
CA LEU A 53 14.80 35.25 8.49
C LEU A 53 16.14 34.51 8.69
N GLU A 54 17.22 35.00 8.08
CA GLU A 54 18.56 34.44 8.27
C GLU A 54 19.03 34.54 9.73
N ASN A 55 18.88 35.70 10.35
CA ASN A 55 19.28 35.93 11.73
C ASN A 55 18.37 35.18 12.72
N LEU A 56 17.09 35.05 12.41
CA LEU A 56 16.17 34.18 13.17
C LEU A 56 16.66 32.74 13.19
N LYS A 57 16.96 32.15 12.03
CA LYS A 57 17.41 30.77 11.91
C LYS A 57 18.73 30.52 12.68
N LYS A 58 19.63 31.49 12.72
CA LYS A 58 20.92 31.39 13.46
C LYS A 58 20.74 31.31 14.97
N LEU A 59 19.58 31.62 15.53
CA LEU A 59 19.30 31.48 16.96
C LEU A 59 19.15 30.01 17.38
N TYR A 60 18.81 29.11 16.45
CA TYR A 60 18.77 27.70 16.70
C TYR A 60 20.16 27.08 16.58
N ASP A 61 20.67 26.51 17.68
CA ASP A 61 22.04 25.99 17.78
C ASP A 61 22.18 24.51 17.35
N GLY A 62 21.11 23.91 16.85
CA GLY A 62 21.07 22.48 16.45
C GLY A 62 20.93 21.51 17.62
N LYS A 63 20.73 21.96 18.86
CA LYS A 63 20.68 21.10 20.05
C LYS A 63 19.36 21.18 20.79
N LYS A 64 18.80 22.36 20.93
CA LYS A 64 17.53 22.61 21.61
C LYS A 64 16.82 23.82 21.03
N THR A 65 15.50 23.89 21.21
CA THR A 65 14.73 25.07 20.81
C THR A 65 15.27 26.34 21.46
N PHE A 66 15.21 27.42 20.70
CA PHE A 66 15.37 28.76 21.25
C PHE A 66 13.98 29.34 21.51
N ASP A 67 13.67 29.61 22.79
CA ASP A 67 12.36 30.09 23.23
C ASP A 67 12.43 31.62 23.40
N PHE A 68 11.54 32.34 22.74
CA PHE A 68 11.43 33.81 22.89
C PHE A 68 10.63 34.16 24.15
N PRO A 69 11.11 35.10 25.00
CA PRO A 69 10.34 35.61 26.14
C PRO A 69 8.99 36.17 25.70
N ASN A 70 8.01 36.21 26.63
CA ASN A 70 6.70 36.77 26.34
C ASN A 70 6.72 38.30 26.12
N ASP A 71 7.76 38.99 26.57
CA ASP A 71 8.01 40.39 26.41
C ASP A 71 9.04 40.70 25.30
N ASP A 72 9.34 39.70 24.46
CA ASP A 72 10.26 39.88 23.31
C ASP A 72 9.68 40.90 22.32
N ASN A 73 10.45 41.90 21.98
CA ASN A 73 10.01 42.97 21.08
C ASN A 73 10.41 42.71 19.62
N ARG A 74 10.98 41.55 19.29
CA ARG A 74 11.37 41.23 17.93
C ARG A 74 10.21 40.73 17.10
N TYR A 75 10.28 41.04 15.81
CA TYR A 75 9.40 40.50 14.79
C TYR A 75 10.19 40.19 13.53
N ILE A 76 9.62 39.30 12.68
CA ILE A 76 10.08 39.02 11.32
C ILE A 76 9.04 39.48 10.32
N GLU A 77 9.46 39.70 9.08
CA GLU A 77 8.56 39.88 7.95
C GLU A 77 8.89 38.91 6.82
N GLY A 78 7.92 38.63 5.99
CA GLY A 78 8.09 37.77 4.80
C GLY A 78 6.82 37.74 3.97
N TYR A 79 6.89 37.02 2.88
CA TYR A 79 5.79 36.79 1.95
C TYR A 79 5.33 35.35 2.01
N VAL A 80 4.03 35.14 2.13
CA VAL A 80 3.48 33.76 2.14
C VAL A 80 3.77 33.14 0.79
N SER A 81 4.57 32.07 0.79
CA SER A 81 4.99 31.33 -0.40
C SER A 81 4.07 30.16 -0.73
N SER A 82 3.24 29.73 0.21
CA SER A 82 2.38 28.54 0.11
C SER A 82 0.88 28.85 0.09
N SER A 83 0.10 27.84 -0.26
CA SER A 83 -1.34 27.81 -0.07
C SER A 83 -1.78 26.39 0.32
N ASP A 84 -2.68 26.28 1.27
CA ASP A 84 -3.24 25.01 1.72
C ASP A 84 -4.64 24.71 1.11
N HIS A 85 -5.04 25.46 0.07
CA HIS A 85 -6.37 25.39 -0.53
C HIS A 85 -6.69 24.01 -1.16
N THR A 86 -5.66 23.31 -1.68
CA THR A 86 -5.84 21.97 -2.24
C THR A 86 -5.80 20.87 -1.19
N GLY A 87 -5.35 21.17 0.05
CA GLY A 87 -5.16 20.17 1.11
C GLY A 87 -3.85 19.35 1.01
N ASN A 88 -2.96 19.68 0.05
CA ASN A 88 -1.65 19.03 0.00
C ASN A 88 -0.70 19.54 1.09
N ILE A 89 -0.80 20.81 1.43
CA ILE A 89 -0.11 21.43 2.58
C ILE A 89 -1.04 21.35 3.77
N TYR A 90 -0.55 20.86 4.90
CA TYR A 90 -1.37 20.61 6.09
C TYR A 90 -0.71 21.18 7.35
N LYS A 91 -1.44 22.07 8.04
CA LYS A 91 -1.04 22.66 9.33
C LYS A 91 0.34 23.34 9.28
N SER A 92 0.64 23.99 8.16
CA SER A 92 1.88 24.73 7.95
C SER A 92 1.64 25.93 7.03
N ILE A 93 2.27 27.04 7.35
CA ILE A 93 2.39 28.20 6.48
C ILE A 93 3.87 28.34 6.14
N PHE A 94 4.19 28.52 4.85
CA PHE A 94 5.56 28.77 4.42
C PHE A 94 5.66 30.24 4.01
N ILE A 95 6.78 30.86 4.36
CA ILE A 95 7.10 32.24 3.96
C ILE A 95 8.49 32.30 3.37
N GLN A 96 8.73 33.32 2.53
CA GLN A 96 10.03 33.70 2.00
C GLN A 96 10.30 35.17 2.21
N ASP A 97 11.57 35.57 2.24
CA ASP A 97 11.98 36.95 2.57
C ASP A 97 11.63 37.98 1.50
N LYS A 98 11.47 37.56 0.24
CA LYS A 98 11.15 38.47 -0.90
C LYS A 98 10.17 37.75 -1.84
N PRO A 99 9.30 38.49 -2.53
CA PRO A 99 8.37 37.90 -3.50
C PRO A 99 9.09 37.40 -4.74
N GLU A 100 10.21 37.98 -5.11
CA GLU A 100 11.08 37.58 -6.21
C GLU A 100 12.53 37.42 -5.73
N ASN A 101 13.27 36.48 -6.30
CA ASN A 101 14.67 36.17 -5.94
C ASN A 101 14.88 36.01 -4.42
N PRO A 102 14.10 35.15 -3.74
CA PRO A 102 14.23 34.96 -2.31
C PRO A 102 15.62 34.43 -1.95
N THR A 103 16.07 34.78 -0.75
CA THR A 103 17.35 34.31 -0.19
C THR A 103 17.14 33.38 1.00
N GLN A 104 15.97 33.45 1.65
CA GLN A 104 15.61 32.67 2.81
C GLN A 104 14.12 32.26 2.76
N GLY A 105 13.81 31.04 3.15
CA GLY A 105 12.45 30.62 3.45
C GLY A 105 12.31 30.15 4.91
N LEU A 106 11.10 30.04 5.42
CA LEU A 106 10.82 29.58 6.77
C LEU A 106 9.50 28.81 6.80
N THR A 107 9.45 27.77 7.61
CA THR A 107 8.22 27.03 7.92
C THR A 107 7.63 27.51 9.24
N ILE A 108 6.34 27.82 9.25
CA ILE A 108 5.57 28.16 10.43
C ILE A 108 4.59 27.02 10.67
N THR A 109 4.69 26.36 11.83
CA THR A 109 3.82 25.25 12.17
C THR A 109 2.60 25.75 12.94
N VAL A 110 1.40 25.47 12.42
CA VAL A 110 0.12 26.00 12.91
C VAL A 110 -0.89 24.87 13.16
N ASP A 111 -1.77 25.03 14.11
CA ASP A 111 -2.88 24.10 14.35
C ASP A 111 -4.19 24.64 13.74
N ALA A 112 -4.12 24.97 12.46
CA ALA A 112 -5.21 25.48 11.66
C ALA A 112 -5.20 24.86 10.25
N THR A 113 -6.34 24.89 9.60
CA THR A 113 -6.54 24.49 8.19
C THR A 113 -7.23 25.62 7.45
N SER A 114 -7.20 25.60 6.12
CA SER A 114 -7.75 26.66 5.26
C SER A 114 -7.15 28.03 5.56
N THR A 115 -5.87 28.03 5.93
CA THR A 115 -5.11 29.26 6.28
C THR A 115 -5.01 30.22 5.10
N TYR A 116 -5.17 29.72 3.87
CA TYR A 116 -5.19 30.52 2.65
C TYR A 116 -6.30 31.60 2.64
N ASN A 117 -7.37 31.44 3.43
CA ASN A 117 -8.42 32.44 3.56
C ASN A 117 -7.94 33.72 4.26
N HIS A 118 -7.04 33.59 5.22
CA HIS A 118 -6.54 34.69 6.04
C HIS A 118 -5.14 35.16 5.59
N TYR A 119 -4.32 34.19 5.16
CA TYR A 119 -2.94 34.41 4.72
C TYR A 119 -2.74 33.83 3.31
N PRO A 120 -3.42 34.40 2.29
CA PRO A 120 -3.26 33.92 0.92
C PRO A 120 -1.84 34.07 0.42
N GLN A 121 -1.42 33.20 -0.49
CA GLN A 121 -0.11 33.25 -1.15
C GLN A 121 0.14 34.66 -1.74
N GLY A 122 1.33 35.19 -1.56
CA GLY A 122 1.73 36.56 -1.96
C GLY A 122 1.46 37.63 -0.92
N SER A 123 0.72 37.32 0.15
CA SER A 123 0.52 38.29 1.24
C SER A 123 1.83 38.55 1.97
N LYS A 124 2.18 39.83 2.19
CA LYS A 124 3.21 40.21 3.15
C LYS A 124 2.66 39.99 4.56
N VAL A 125 3.43 39.34 5.42
CA VAL A 125 3.09 39.09 6.82
C VAL A 125 4.19 39.57 7.75
N TYR A 126 3.80 40.04 8.92
CA TYR A 126 4.65 40.36 10.04
C TYR A 126 4.37 39.36 11.15
N ILE A 127 5.40 38.77 11.76
CA ILE A 127 5.25 37.78 12.79
C ILE A 127 5.97 38.19 14.06
N LYS A 128 5.21 38.41 15.12
CA LYS A 128 5.74 38.73 16.45
C LYS A 128 6.37 37.48 17.05
N LEU A 129 7.56 37.60 17.64
CA LEU A 129 8.30 36.46 18.18
C LEU A 129 8.00 36.18 19.66
N ALA A 130 7.41 37.15 20.38
CA ALA A 130 7.05 37.00 21.79
C ALA A 130 6.27 35.72 22.05
N GLY A 131 6.78 34.88 22.98
CA GLY A 131 6.16 33.60 23.37
C GLY A 131 6.28 32.47 22.34
N LEU A 132 6.91 32.72 21.19
CA LEU A 132 7.20 31.66 20.19
C LEU A 132 8.51 30.95 20.49
N SER A 133 8.78 29.91 19.72
CA SER A 133 10.03 29.14 19.75
C SER A 133 10.46 28.78 18.35
N ILE A 134 11.77 28.73 18.14
CA ILE A 134 12.36 28.20 16.91
C ILE A 134 13.07 26.87 17.21
N GLY A 135 12.88 25.88 16.36
CA GLY A 135 13.47 24.56 16.50
C GLY A 135 13.52 23.83 15.16
N GLU A 136 13.79 22.53 15.17
CA GLU A 136 13.94 21.73 13.98
C GLU A 136 13.08 20.47 14.04
N TYR A 137 12.46 20.11 12.92
CA TYR A 137 11.79 18.83 12.74
C TYR A 137 12.11 18.27 11.36
N GLY A 138 12.61 17.02 11.34
CA GLY A 138 12.96 16.35 10.09
C GLY A 138 14.04 17.07 9.26
N GLY A 139 14.94 17.82 9.88
CA GLY A 139 15.98 18.60 9.21
C GLY A 139 15.51 19.96 8.68
N VAL A 140 14.29 20.42 9.03
CA VAL A 140 13.74 21.73 8.65
C VAL A 140 13.58 22.59 9.89
N ILE A 141 14.15 23.79 9.87
CA ILE A 141 13.97 24.79 10.92
C ILE A 141 12.53 25.35 10.83
N GLN A 142 11.84 25.35 11.96
CA GLN A 142 10.43 25.74 12.07
C GLN A 142 10.21 26.75 13.19
N LEU A 143 9.30 27.69 12.98
CA LEU A 143 8.77 28.58 13.98
C LEU A 143 7.42 28.05 14.48
N GLY A 144 7.25 28.01 15.79
CA GLY A 144 6.02 27.52 16.45
C GLY A 144 6.00 27.97 17.90
N VAL A 145 5.36 27.19 18.77
CA VAL A 145 5.36 27.40 20.22
C VAL A 145 6.20 26.33 20.91
N LYS A 146 6.59 26.56 22.15
CA LYS A 146 7.36 25.62 22.96
C LYS A 146 6.70 24.24 22.99
N PHE A 147 7.49 23.19 22.80
CA PHE A 147 7.02 21.80 22.88
C PHE A 147 6.91 21.35 24.35
N GLY A 148 5.72 21.49 24.95
CA GLY A 148 5.43 21.03 26.30
C GLY A 148 6.42 21.56 27.36
N ASN A 149 6.70 20.78 28.39
CA ASN A 149 7.65 21.07 29.46
C ASN A 149 9.02 20.40 29.26
N GLU A 150 9.31 19.86 28.09
CA GLU A 150 10.58 19.17 27.82
C GLU A 150 11.75 20.16 27.79
N LYS A 151 12.73 19.96 28.66
CA LYS A 151 13.89 20.86 28.81
C LYS A 151 14.87 20.83 27.63
N ASN A 152 14.84 19.77 26.81
CA ASN A 152 15.77 19.54 25.71
C ASN A 152 15.03 19.26 24.38
N ALA A 153 13.82 19.79 24.21
CA ALA A 153 13.12 19.64 22.94
C ALA A 153 13.92 20.28 21.79
N THR A 154 14.05 19.58 20.66
CA THR A 154 14.64 20.11 19.44
C THR A 154 13.58 20.65 18.49
N SER A 155 12.33 20.21 18.61
CA SER A 155 11.19 20.57 17.79
C SER A 155 10.21 21.49 18.52
N VAL A 156 9.42 22.21 17.76
CA VAL A 156 8.37 23.11 18.27
C VAL A 156 6.98 22.50 18.11
N SER A 157 6.03 22.94 18.92
CA SER A 157 4.61 22.68 18.75
C SER A 157 3.94 23.69 17.83
N ARG A 158 2.71 23.39 17.41
CA ARG A 158 1.91 24.23 16.52
C ARG A 158 1.36 25.46 17.25
N ILE A 159 1.32 26.59 16.58
CA ILE A 159 0.61 27.78 17.04
C ILE A 159 -0.89 27.52 16.92
N LEU A 160 -1.66 27.69 17.98
CA LEU A 160 -3.10 27.47 17.98
C LEU A 160 -3.81 28.47 17.04
N GLU A 161 -4.90 28.05 16.40
CA GLU A 161 -5.67 28.87 15.50
C GLU A 161 -6.14 30.18 16.15
N SER A 162 -6.57 30.13 17.43
CA SER A 162 -6.97 31.28 18.21
C SER A 162 -5.87 32.33 18.45
N ASP A 163 -4.61 31.92 18.32
CA ASP A 163 -3.46 32.80 18.53
C ASP A 163 -2.85 33.33 17.24
N LEU A 164 -3.21 32.73 16.09
CA LEU A 164 -2.69 33.17 14.79
C LEU A 164 -2.88 34.67 14.54
N PRO A 165 -4.09 35.26 14.74
CA PRO A 165 -4.29 36.70 14.48
C PRO A 165 -3.52 37.63 15.43
N LYS A 166 -3.09 37.11 16.61
CA LYS A 166 -2.26 37.89 17.56
C LYS A 166 -0.79 37.89 17.18
N VAL A 167 -0.35 36.79 16.54
CA VAL A 167 1.06 36.48 16.23
C VAL A 167 1.39 36.85 14.80
N ILE A 168 0.54 36.50 13.82
CA ILE A 168 0.77 36.72 12.40
C ILE A 168 -0.16 37.84 11.92
N ILE A 169 0.41 38.99 11.61
CA ILE A 169 -0.33 40.18 11.14
C ILE A 169 -0.11 40.27 9.62
N ARG A 170 -1.19 40.14 8.85
CA ARG A 170 -1.13 40.35 7.41
C ARG A 170 -1.03 41.85 7.10
N SER A 171 -0.15 42.25 6.18
CA SER A 171 -0.12 43.59 5.66
C SER A 171 -1.45 43.97 5.00
N CYS A 172 -1.85 45.25 5.11
CA CYS A 172 -2.99 45.81 4.37
C CYS A 172 -2.68 46.08 2.89
N SER A 173 -1.41 45.90 2.48
CA SER A 173 -1.00 46.01 1.07
C SER A 173 -1.65 44.98 0.19
N GLU A 174 -1.74 45.22 -1.09
CA GLU A 174 -2.11 44.22 -2.08
C GLU A 174 -1.13 43.06 -2.06
N LYS A 175 -1.58 41.91 -2.49
CA LYS A 175 -0.73 40.72 -2.60
C LYS A 175 0.30 40.90 -3.70
N GLU A 176 1.51 40.46 -3.42
CA GLU A 176 2.58 40.40 -4.42
C GLU A 176 2.49 39.09 -5.20
N THR A 177 2.89 39.11 -6.46
CA THR A 177 3.09 37.89 -7.21
C THR A 177 4.36 37.20 -6.73
N ILE A 178 4.26 35.98 -6.22
CA ILE A 178 5.44 35.17 -5.88
C ILE A 178 6.04 34.58 -7.14
N VAL A 179 7.25 35.01 -7.47
CA VAL A 179 8.02 34.44 -8.58
C VAL A 179 8.83 33.22 -8.06
N PRO A 180 8.57 32.00 -8.55
CA PRO A 180 9.30 30.83 -8.09
C PRO A 180 10.80 30.96 -8.38
N LYS A 181 11.63 30.61 -7.39
CA LYS A 181 13.08 30.53 -7.62
C LYS A 181 13.40 29.33 -8.49
N VAL A 182 14.05 29.54 -9.62
CA VAL A 182 14.50 28.46 -10.48
C VAL A 182 15.65 27.71 -9.82
N MET A 183 15.52 26.37 -9.77
CA MET A 183 16.53 25.43 -9.25
C MET A 183 16.53 24.16 -10.11
N THR A 184 17.58 23.38 -10.03
CA THR A 184 17.64 22.01 -10.53
C THR A 184 17.41 21.02 -9.37
N LEU A 185 17.10 19.76 -9.66
CA LEU A 185 17.10 18.72 -8.62
C LEU A 185 18.50 18.53 -8.00
N GLY A 186 19.56 18.76 -8.79
CA GLY A 186 20.94 18.78 -8.28
C GLY A 186 21.20 19.86 -7.25
N ASP A 187 20.50 21.00 -7.33
CA ASP A 187 20.62 22.10 -6.35
C ASP A 187 19.89 21.81 -5.03
N MET A 188 18.98 20.82 -4.99
CA MET A 188 18.30 20.39 -3.76
C MET A 188 19.22 19.57 -2.88
N ILE A 189 20.24 20.21 -2.30
CA ILE A 189 21.29 19.57 -1.48
C ILE A 189 21.64 20.45 -0.28
N LYS A 190 22.40 19.89 0.66
CA LYS A 190 22.98 20.66 1.77
C LYS A 190 23.86 21.80 1.21
N GLY A 191 23.65 23.00 1.71
CA GLY A 191 24.27 24.24 1.19
C GLY A 191 23.26 25.13 0.46
N ASN A 192 22.13 24.58 0.02
CA ASN A 192 20.97 25.34 -0.51
C ASN A 192 19.75 25.27 0.40
N GLU A 193 19.92 24.75 1.62
CA GLU A 193 18.84 24.57 2.60
C GLU A 193 18.28 25.89 3.14
N GLN A 194 18.95 27.03 2.91
CA GLN A 194 18.39 28.35 3.19
C GLN A 194 17.08 28.62 2.43
N TYR A 195 16.87 27.96 1.29
CA TYR A 195 15.65 28.08 0.47
C TYR A 195 14.50 27.18 0.93
N LEU A 196 14.68 26.34 1.97
CA LEU A 196 13.58 25.54 2.52
C LEU A 196 12.46 26.46 2.99
N GLY A 197 11.25 26.26 2.46
CA GLY A 197 10.08 27.12 2.64
C GLY A 197 9.83 28.11 1.48
N CYS A 198 10.77 28.28 0.54
CA CYS A 198 10.54 29.08 -0.66
C CYS A 198 9.71 28.33 -1.70
N LEU A 199 8.96 29.09 -2.51
CA LEU A 199 8.38 28.60 -3.75
C LEU A 199 9.51 28.45 -4.78
N VAL A 200 9.67 27.26 -5.37
CA VAL A 200 10.69 26.98 -6.35
C VAL A 200 10.09 26.38 -7.61
N LYS A 201 10.79 26.53 -8.72
CA LYS A 201 10.50 25.88 -10.00
C LYS A 201 11.68 25.01 -10.40
N ILE A 202 11.41 23.73 -10.64
CA ILE A 202 12.36 22.80 -11.24
C ILE A 202 12.00 22.70 -12.72
N GLU A 203 12.90 23.14 -13.59
CA GLU A 203 12.69 23.10 -15.04
C GLU A 203 13.14 21.77 -15.62
N ASN A 204 12.45 21.32 -16.67
CA ASN A 204 12.74 20.07 -17.39
C ASN A 204 12.85 18.85 -16.48
N ALA A 205 12.01 18.77 -15.45
CA ALA A 205 11.90 17.61 -14.59
C ALA A 205 10.80 16.64 -15.05
N GLU A 206 10.85 15.43 -14.58
CA GLU A 206 9.85 14.39 -14.85
C GLU A 206 9.70 13.47 -13.67
N PHE A 207 8.54 12.84 -13.55
CA PHE A 207 8.35 11.74 -12.60
C PHE A 207 9.08 10.50 -13.10
N ALA A 208 9.75 9.78 -12.18
CA ALA A 208 10.44 8.53 -12.53
C ALA A 208 9.47 7.53 -13.18
N ALA A 209 9.96 6.76 -14.15
CA ALA A 209 9.17 5.82 -14.95
C ALA A 209 8.29 4.87 -14.11
N LYS A 210 8.76 4.44 -12.93
CA LYS A 210 8.00 3.59 -11.99
C LYS A 210 6.70 4.22 -11.47
N HIS A 211 6.55 5.54 -11.58
CA HIS A 211 5.35 6.26 -11.13
C HIS A 211 4.37 6.60 -12.25
N LEU A 212 4.75 6.37 -13.51
CA LEU A 212 3.89 6.68 -14.64
C LEU A 212 2.54 5.98 -14.53
N CYS A 213 1.50 6.67 -14.95
CA CYS A 213 0.11 6.22 -14.93
C CYS A 213 -0.43 5.84 -13.52
N GLN A 214 0.23 6.35 -12.47
CA GLN A 214 -0.28 6.25 -11.10
C GLN A 214 -1.00 7.55 -10.71
N GLN A 215 -1.85 7.45 -9.70
CA GLN A 215 -2.42 8.64 -9.04
C GLN A 215 -1.34 9.39 -8.25
N PHE A 216 -1.58 10.68 -7.98
CA PHE A 216 -0.68 11.46 -7.12
C PHE A 216 -0.51 10.81 -5.74
N ALA A 217 -1.62 10.45 -5.08
CA ALA A 217 -1.60 9.73 -3.81
C ALA A 217 -2.86 8.87 -3.63
N PRO A 218 -2.80 7.76 -2.88
CA PRO A 218 -3.99 7.00 -2.50
C PRO A 218 -4.81 7.78 -1.48
N THR A 219 -6.14 7.62 -1.49
CA THR A 219 -7.04 8.29 -0.54
C THR A 219 -6.60 8.06 0.91
N GLY A 220 -6.52 9.13 1.67
CA GLY A 220 -6.20 9.09 3.11
C GLY A 220 -4.73 8.80 3.45
N SER A 221 -3.86 8.57 2.46
CA SER A 221 -2.44 8.28 2.67
C SER A 221 -1.56 9.21 1.86
N SER A 222 -0.41 9.61 2.42
CA SER A 222 0.57 10.37 1.67
C SER A 222 1.41 9.48 0.76
N ALA A 223 1.90 10.03 -0.35
CA ALA A 223 2.79 9.35 -1.27
C ALA A 223 3.96 10.25 -1.68
N ASP A 224 5.12 9.63 -1.87
CA ASP A 224 6.31 10.27 -2.44
C ASP A 224 6.49 9.79 -3.88
N LYS A 225 6.55 10.73 -4.82
CA LYS A 225 6.81 10.44 -6.23
C LYS A 225 8.21 10.95 -6.57
N GLN A 226 9.11 10.03 -6.90
CA GLN A 226 10.49 10.38 -7.28
C GLN A 226 10.49 11.28 -8.51
N LEU A 227 11.27 12.35 -8.43
CA LEU A 227 11.54 13.26 -9.53
C LEU A 227 12.91 12.98 -10.15
N ILE A 228 13.03 13.25 -11.45
CA ILE A 228 14.26 13.12 -12.25
C ILE A 228 14.40 14.37 -13.09
N ASP A 229 15.64 14.87 -13.23
CA ASP A 229 16.05 15.83 -14.25
C ASP A 229 17.42 15.46 -14.78
N ALA A 230 17.98 16.24 -15.69
CA ALA A 230 19.30 15.99 -16.25
C ALA A 230 20.45 16.07 -15.22
N THR A 231 20.19 16.64 -14.04
CA THR A 231 21.19 16.86 -12.97
C THR A 231 21.12 15.81 -11.87
N SER A 232 19.96 15.15 -11.69
CA SER A 232 19.77 14.19 -10.61
C SER A 232 18.68 13.16 -10.94
N SER A 233 19.01 11.89 -10.69
CA SER A 233 18.07 10.76 -10.73
C SER A 233 17.99 10.01 -9.39
N THR A 234 18.47 10.63 -8.29
CA THR A 234 18.51 9.98 -6.97
C THR A 234 17.13 9.86 -6.34
N ALA A 235 16.89 8.74 -5.65
CA ALA A 235 15.58 8.43 -5.05
C ALA A 235 15.14 9.41 -3.94
N ASN A 236 16.06 10.21 -3.39
CA ASN A 236 15.79 11.16 -2.33
C ASN A 236 15.35 12.56 -2.81
N LYS A 237 14.93 12.70 -4.07
CA LYS A 237 14.30 13.89 -4.63
C LYS A 237 12.88 13.53 -5.02
N VAL A 238 11.89 14.03 -4.29
CA VAL A 238 10.49 13.62 -4.46
C VAL A 238 9.52 14.80 -4.46
N ALA A 239 8.42 14.62 -5.19
CA ALA A 239 7.22 15.39 -4.95
C ALA A 239 6.40 14.68 -3.86
N ARG A 240 6.12 15.37 -2.75
CA ARG A 240 5.34 14.88 -1.62
C ARG A 240 3.88 15.22 -1.80
N MET A 241 3.02 14.20 -1.80
CA MET A 241 1.58 14.33 -2.03
C MET A 241 0.78 13.82 -0.84
N SER A 242 -0.27 14.55 -0.49
CA SER A 242 -1.25 14.12 0.51
C SER A 242 -2.42 13.41 -0.15
N GLY A 243 -2.87 12.28 0.39
CA GLY A 243 -4.11 11.61 -0.04
C GLY A 243 -5.39 12.36 0.29
N TYR A 244 -5.27 13.51 0.96
CA TYR A 244 -6.37 14.47 1.22
C TYR A 244 -6.35 15.64 0.25
N ALA A 245 -5.35 15.76 -0.63
CA ALA A 245 -5.33 16.81 -1.65
C ALA A 245 -6.47 16.64 -2.65
N SER A 246 -7.06 17.75 -3.11
CA SER A 246 -8.16 17.74 -4.09
C SER A 246 -7.78 17.04 -5.40
N PHE A 247 -6.49 17.02 -5.75
CA PHE A 247 -5.95 16.36 -6.93
C PHE A 247 -5.38 14.96 -6.66
N ALA A 248 -5.45 14.44 -5.42
CA ALA A 248 -4.80 13.19 -5.03
C ALA A 248 -5.10 12.01 -5.97
N LEU A 249 -6.34 11.90 -6.43
CA LEU A 249 -6.80 10.80 -7.30
C LEU A 249 -6.56 11.04 -8.80
N LYS A 250 -6.11 12.24 -9.20
CA LYS A 250 -5.73 12.49 -10.59
C LYS A 250 -4.47 11.71 -10.93
N THR A 251 -4.30 11.34 -12.21
CA THR A 251 -3.09 10.71 -12.72
C THR A 251 -1.95 11.74 -12.78
N ILE A 252 -0.74 11.36 -12.35
CA ILE A 252 0.43 12.22 -12.50
C ILE A 252 0.73 12.47 -13.97
N PRO A 253 1.25 13.65 -14.33
CA PRO A 253 1.71 13.94 -15.70
C PRO A 253 2.76 12.92 -16.15
N SER A 254 2.67 12.50 -17.41
CA SER A 254 3.57 11.50 -17.99
C SER A 254 4.76 12.10 -18.75
N GLY A 255 4.75 13.38 -19.04
CA GLY A 255 5.80 14.07 -19.79
C GLY A 255 6.92 14.62 -18.93
N ASN A 256 7.75 15.45 -19.57
CA ASN A 256 8.79 16.27 -18.97
C ASN A 256 8.35 17.74 -18.98
N GLY A 257 8.84 18.56 -18.06
CA GLY A 257 8.55 19.98 -18.03
C GLY A 257 8.79 20.63 -16.68
N ASP A 258 8.07 21.72 -16.42
CA ASP A 258 8.26 22.52 -15.22
C ASP A 258 7.39 22.01 -14.07
N ILE A 259 7.97 21.97 -12.89
CA ILE A 259 7.32 21.62 -11.63
C ILE A 259 7.50 22.77 -10.66
N VAL A 260 6.40 23.37 -10.19
CA VAL A 260 6.43 24.41 -9.15
C VAL A 260 5.91 23.83 -7.84
N GLY A 261 6.60 24.17 -6.73
CA GLY A 261 6.20 23.70 -5.39
C GLY A 261 7.05 24.33 -4.28
N ILE A 262 6.67 24.07 -3.04
CA ILE A 262 7.44 24.52 -1.88
C ILE A 262 8.62 23.56 -1.67
N PHE A 263 9.82 24.11 -1.65
CA PHE A 263 11.02 23.34 -1.32
C PHE A 263 11.04 22.99 0.16
N SER A 264 11.14 21.72 0.45
CA SER A 264 11.15 21.18 1.80
C SER A 264 12.09 19.98 1.93
N LYS A 265 12.11 19.37 3.12
CA LYS A 265 12.96 18.24 3.45
C LYS A 265 12.32 17.43 4.56
N PHE A 266 12.56 16.13 4.57
CA PHE A 266 12.30 15.27 5.72
C PHE A 266 13.48 14.32 5.89
N ASN A 267 14.21 14.47 6.96
CA ASN A 267 15.48 13.77 7.23
C ASN A 267 16.48 13.96 6.06
N THR A 268 16.76 12.90 5.31
CA THR A 268 17.65 12.92 4.15
C THR A 268 16.95 13.09 2.81
N THR A 269 15.61 13.13 2.79
CA THR A 269 14.82 13.22 1.57
C THR A 269 14.42 14.67 1.32
N TYR A 270 14.83 15.21 0.18
CA TYR A 270 14.39 16.52 -0.28
C TYR A 270 13.05 16.41 -0.97
N GLN A 271 12.14 17.31 -0.66
CA GLN A 271 10.73 17.25 -1.06
C GLN A 271 10.28 18.55 -1.73
N LEU A 272 9.42 18.40 -2.73
CA LEU A 272 8.56 19.48 -3.22
C LEU A 272 7.13 19.21 -2.77
N TYR A 273 6.53 20.14 -2.03
CA TYR A 273 5.09 20.16 -1.84
C TYR A 273 4.44 20.87 -3.01
N ILE A 274 3.79 20.13 -3.88
CA ILE A 274 3.00 20.71 -4.97
C ILE A 274 1.82 21.46 -4.37
N VAL A 275 1.69 22.74 -4.70
CA VAL A 275 0.62 23.59 -4.15
C VAL A 275 -0.69 23.27 -4.89
N ASP A 276 -0.64 23.22 -6.22
CA ASP A 276 -1.75 22.87 -7.09
C ASP A 276 -1.27 22.00 -8.24
N ASP A 277 -2.09 21.08 -8.75
CA ASP A 277 -1.74 20.30 -9.94
C ASP A 277 -1.65 21.15 -11.22
N ALA A 278 -2.27 22.32 -11.23
CA ALA A 278 -2.11 23.32 -12.29
C ALA A 278 -0.68 23.91 -12.37
N ASP A 279 0.12 23.76 -11.30
CA ASP A 279 1.52 24.20 -11.25
C ASP A 279 2.50 23.23 -11.98
N LEU A 280 1.95 22.16 -12.56
CA LEU A 280 2.71 21.15 -13.30
C LEU A 280 2.54 21.36 -14.81
N ASN A 281 3.56 21.90 -15.48
CA ASN A 281 3.56 22.08 -16.92
C ASN A 281 4.51 21.05 -17.56
N MET A 282 4.06 19.78 -17.66
CA MET A 282 4.87 18.62 -18.06
C MET A 282 4.40 18.03 -19.37
N ASN A 283 4.43 18.82 -20.46
CA ASN A 283 3.89 18.45 -21.75
C ASN A 283 4.97 18.14 -22.82
N ASN A 284 6.25 18.17 -22.43
CA ASN A 284 7.36 17.86 -23.32
C ASN A 284 7.66 16.35 -23.35
N ASP A 285 8.41 15.93 -24.35
CA ASP A 285 8.95 14.58 -24.43
C ASP A 285 9.83 14.28 -23.22
N ARG A 286 9.75 13.08 -22.71
CA ARG A 286 10.55 12.62 -21.57
C ARG A 286 12.03 12.49 -21.94
N LEU A 287 12.89 12.66 -20.94
CA LEU A 287 14.35 12.44 -21.07
C LEU A 287 14.70 10.98 -21.42
N ASP A 288 13.90 10.02 -20.93
CA ASP A 288 14.08 8.59 -21.19
C ASP A 288 13.41 8.11 -22.50
N GLY A 289 12.74 9.01 -23.24
CA GLY A 289 12.04 8.72 -24.49
C GLY A 289 10.79 7.84 -24.34
N LEU A 290 10.36 7.51 -23.11
CA LEU A 290 9.14 6.74 -22.87
C LEU A 290 7.89 7.53 -23.26
N GLN A 291 6.95 6.85 -23.89
CA GLN A 291 5.62 7.38 -24.17
C GLN A 291 4.60 6.69 -23.25
N ALA A 292 3.90 7.46 -22.43
CA ALA A 292 2.94 6.94 -21.47
C ALA A 292 1.64 7.76 -21.52
N PRO A 293 0.74 7.48 -22.48
CA PRO A 293 -0.53 8.18 -22.60
C PRO A 293 -1.44 7.94 -21.38
N CYS A 294 -1.23 6.86 -20.64
CA CYS A 294 -1.93 6.46 -19.42
C CYS A 294 -3.44 6.18 -19.58
N GLU A 295 -4.02 6.48 -20.69
CA GLU A 295 -5.42 6.24 -21.02
C GLU A 295 -5.54 5.72 -22.46
N ALA A 296 -6.52 4.87 -22.68
CA ALA A 296 -6.88 4.46 -24.02
C ALA A 296 -7.55 5.61 -24.78
N SER A 297 -7.40 5.63 -26.10
CA SER A 297 -8.09 6.60 -26.95
C SER A 297 -9.60 6.49 -26.76
N ALA A 298 -10.30 7.64 -26.64
CA ALA A 298 -11.74 7.67 -26.40
C ALA A 298 -12.56 7.07 -27.57
N ASP A 299 -11.99 6.99 -28.77
CA ASP A 299 -12.60 6.40 -29.96
C ASP A 299 -12.19 4.92 -30.16
N ALA A 300 -11.46 4.32 -29.23
CA ALA A 300 -11.07 2.93 -29.33
C ALA A 300 -12.27 1.99 -29.14
N VAL A 301 -12.38 0.99 -30.00
CA VAL A 301 -13.42 -0.02 -29.94
C VAL A 301 -13.12 -0.99 -28.79
N ALA A 302 -14.08 -1.19 -27.87
CA ALA A 302 -13.92 -2.17 -26.80
C ALA A 302 -14.21 -3.58 -27.35
N LEU A 303 -13.26 -4.49 -27.17
CA LEU A 303 -13.36 -5.90 -27.56
C LEU A 303 -13.33 -6.79 -26.31
N SER A 304 -14.11 -7.87 -26.34
CA SER A 304 -14.04 -8.98 -25.39
C SER A 304 -12.84 -9.89 -25.67
N VAL A 305 -12.48 -10.74 -24.73
CA VAL A 305 -11.42 -11.76 -24.90
C VAL A 305 -11.70 -12.65 -26.11
N ALA A 306 -12.96 -13.07 -26.32
CA ALA A 306 -13.32 -13.90 -27.47
C ALA A 306 -13.12 -13.17 -28.81
N GLU A 307 -13.53 -11.90 -28.89
CA GLU A 307 -13.32 -11.07 -30.08
C GLU A 307 -11.84 -10.81 -30.34
N VAL A 308 -11.05 -10.54 -29.30
CA VAL A 308 -9.60 -10.41 -29.43
C VAL A 308 -8.97 -11.71 -29.99
N LYS A 309 -9.36 -12.88 -29.47
CA LYS A 309 -8.88 -14.18 -29.98
C LYS A 309 -9.28 -14.39 -31.44
N ALA A 310 -10.45 -13.90 -31.88
CA ALA A 310 -10.94 -14.00 -33.22
C ALA A 310 -10.17 -13.11 -34.24
N LEU A 311 -9.38 -12.13 -33.78
CA LEU A 311 -8.51 -11.34 -34.64
C LEU A 311 -7.36 -12.15 -35.23
N LEU A 312 -7.04 -13.33 -34.69
CA LEU A 312 -5.93 -14.15 -35.16
C LEU A 312 -6.21 -14.70 -36.58
N GLN A 313 -5.39 -14.33 -37.53
CA GLN A 313 -5.37 -14.87 -38.87
C GLN A 313 -4.07 -15.65 -39.07
N GLY A 314 -4.20 -16.95 -39.33
CA GLY A 314 -3.04 -17.84 -39.42
C GLY A 314 -2.39 -18.06 -38.04
N ASN A 315 -1.08 -17.94 -37.95
CA ASN A 315 -0.32 -18.15 -36.72
C ASN A 315 0.06 -16.88 -35.99
N LEU A 316 0.02 -15.72 -36.65
CA LEU A 316 0.42 -14.42 -36.11
C LEU A 316 -0.28 -13.30 -36.88
N THR A 317 -0.87 -12.34 -36.13
CA THR A 317 -1.52 -11.16 -36.71
C THR A 317 -1.09 -9.93 -35.92
N GLN A 318 -0.68 -8.87 -36.57
CA GLN A 318 -0.56 -7.54 -35.96
C GLN A 318 -1.94 -6.90 -35.86
N ILE A 319 -2.30 -6.39 -34.74
CA ILE A 319 -3.58 -5.70 -34.53
C ILE A 319 -3.41 -4.25 -34.99
N SER A 320 -4.09 -3.88 -36.07
CA SER A 320 -4.06 -2.53 -36.64
C SER A 320 -5.21 -1.65 -36.14
N GLU A 321 -6.26 -2.26 -35.66
CA GLU A 321 -7.47 -1.60 -35.19
C GLU A 321 -7.20 -0.77 -33.91
N ASN A 322 -7.79 0.43 -33.85
CA ASN A 322 -7.85 1.20 -32.60
C ASN A 322 -8.85 0.57 -31.67
N ALA A 323 -8.38 -0.41 -30.90
CA ALA A 323 -9.22 -1.25 -30.04
C ALA A 323 -8.60 -1.45 -28.65
N THR A 324 -9.46 -1.73 -27.69
CA THR A 324 -9.08 -2.03 -26.30
C THR A 324 -9.70 -3.32 -25.81
N LEU A 325 -9.01 -3.99 -24.88
CA LEU A 325 -9.53 -5.07 -24.05
C LEU A 325 -9.54 -4.61 -22.60
N THR A 326 -10.69 -4.62 -21.94
CA THR A 326 -10.78 -4.41 -20.50
C THR A 326 -11.18 -5.72 -19.81
N ALA A 327 -10.27 -6.27 -19.01
CA ALA A 327 -10.43 -7.58 -18.40
C ALA A 327 -9.81 -7.63 -16.98
N LEU A 328 -10.20 -8.65 -16.20
CA LEU A 328 -9.71 -8.88 -14.85
C LEU A 328 -8.38 -9.65 -14.89
N VAL A 329 -7.36 -9.17 -14.22
CA VAL A 329 -6.12 -9.92 -13.99
C VAL A 329 -6.42 -11.06 -13.02
N THR A 330 -6.29 -12.30 -13.48
CA THR A 330 -6.59 -13.51 -12.70
C THR A 330 -5.33 -14.26 -12.27
N ALA A 331 -4.21 -14.04 -12.95
CA ALA A 331 -2.92 -14.62 -12.60
C ALA A 331 -1.77 -13.77 -13.14
N ASN A 332 -0.64 -13.82 -12.44
CA ASN A 332 0.59 -13.11 -12.79
C ASN A 332 1.85 -13.93 -12.42
N ASP A 333 3.01 -13.31 -12.51
CA ASP A 333 4.32 -13.94 -12.27
C ASP A 333 4.83 -13.84 -10.82
N GLU A 334 3.98 -13.55 -9.87
CA GLU A 334 4.36 -13.29 -8.46
C GLU A 334 5.24 -14.39 -7.86
N SER A 335 4.85 -15.65 -8.00
CA SER A 335 5.68 -16.77 -7.53
C SER A 335 6.83 -17.12 -8.47
N GLY A 336 6.91 -16.53 -9.65
CA GLY A 336 7.86 -16.91 -10.69
C GLY A 336 7.48 -18.21 -11.43
N ASN A 337 6.31 -18.80 -11.18
CA ASN A 337 5.83 -19.96 -11.95
C ASN A 337 5.35 -19.55 -13.33
N LEU A 338 4.61 -18.44 -13.43
CA LEU A 338 4.14 -17.88 -14.70
C LEU A 338 5.20 -16.95 -15.33
N ALA A 339 6.36 -17.50 -15.64
CA ALA A 339 7.50 -16.73 -16.14
C ALA A 339 8.40 -17.54 -17.06
N ALA A 340 9.16 -16.83 -17.91
CA ALA A 340 10.25 -17.40 -18.66
C ALA A 340 11.59 -16.80 -18.20
N TYR A 341 12.60 -17.66 -18.15
CA TYR A 341 13.92 -17.37 -17.59
C TYR A 341 15.00 -17.54 -18.67
N ASN A 342 16.03 -16.71 -18.59
CA ASN A 342 17.22 -16.83 -19.42
C ASN A 342 18.08 -18.03 -18.95
N PHE A 343 18.42 -18.92 -19.87
CA PHE A 343 19.24 -20.09 -19.57
C PHE A 343 20.68 -19.75 -19.17
N LYS A 344 21.20 -18.58 -19.56
CA LYS A 344 22.57 -18.19 -19.30
C LYS A 344 22.80 -17.65 -17.88
N ASP A 345 21.90 -16.82 -17.40
CA ASP A 345 22.06 -16.13 -16.11
C ASP A 345 20.94 -16.45 -15.10
N GLY A 346 19.95 -17.25 -15.49
CA GLY A 346 18.83 -17.65 -14.65
C GLY A 346 17.87 -16.53 -14.28
N LYS A 347 18.03 -15.33 -14.89
CA LYS A 347 17.14 -14.20 -14.60
C LYS A 347 15.83 -14.32 -15.39
N GLN A 348 14.74 -13.91 -14.77
CA GLN A 348 13.46 -13.77 -15.44
C GLN A 348 13.57 -12.68 -16.52
N HIS A 349 13.05 -12.94 -17.70
CA HIS A 349 13.00 -11.98 -18.80
C HIS A 349 11.59 -11.75 -19.35
N THR A 350 10.62 -12.59 -19.00
CA THR A 350 9.22 -12.46 -19.41
C THR A 350 8.33 -12.90 -18.24
N GLY A 351 7.40 -12.05 -17.84
CA GLY A 351 6.28 -12.39 -16.99
C GLY A 351 5.06 -12.74 -17.84
N PHE A 352 4.26 -13.69 -17.39
CA PHE A 352 2.98 -14.05 -18.00
C PHE A 352 1.86 -13.54 -17.12
N VAL A 353 1.02 -12.68 -17.71
CA VAL A 353 -0.21 -12.19 -17.07
C VAL A 353 -1.38 -12.82 -17.80
N TYR A 354 -2.32 -13.36 -17.04
CA TYR A 354 -3.57 -13.85 -17.58
C TYR A 354 -4.69 -12.90 -17.20
N VAL A 355 -5.50 -12.55 -18.19
CA VAL A 355 -6.67 -11.70 -17.98
C VAL A 355 -7.92 -12.40 -18.49
N GLU A 356 -9.04 -12.18 -17.79
CA GLU A 356 -10.32 -12.80 -18.10
C GLU A 356 -11.47 -11.80 -18.14
N ASP A 357 -12.43 -12.09 -18.99
CA ASP A 357 -13.78 -11.57 -18.95
C ASP A 357 -14.82 -12.73 -18.98
N ASN A 358 -16.09 -12.40 -19.12
CA ASN A 358 -17.15 -13.41 -19.19
C ASN A 358 -17.04 -14.31 -20.46
N THR A 359 -16.28 -13.90 -21.49
CA THR A 359 -16.17 -14.62 -22.77
C THR A 359 -14.96 -15.56 -22.82
N GLY A 360 -13.94 -15.33 -22.00
CA GLY A 360 -12.74 -16.16 -22.03
C GLY A 360 -11.60 -15.62 -21.16
N GLY A 361 -10.47 -16.31 -21.23
CA GLY A 361 -9.19 -15.87 -20.67
C GLY A 361 -8.12 -15.80 -21.75
N ILE A 362 -7.13 -14.91 -21.63
CA ILE A 362 -6.01 -14.79 -22.55
C ILE A 362 -4.71 -14.49 -21.83
N LYS A 363 -3.62 -15.09 -22.31
CA LYS A 363 -2.27 -14.85 -21.85
C LYS A 363 -1.66 -13.63 -22.51
N ILE A 364 -1.00 -12.79 -21.72
CA ILE A 364 -0.23 -11.63 -22.19
C ILE A 364 1.23 -11.84 -21.77
N ASN A 365 2.15 -11.71 -22.74
CA ASN A 365 3.58 -11.81 -22.47
C ASN A 365 4.18 -10.41 -22.32
N ILE A 366 4.86 -10.15 -21.21
CA ILE A 366 5.37 -8.83 -20.87
C ILE A 366 6.85 -8.95 -20.48
N ALA A 367 7.69 -8.06 -21.03
CA ALA A 367 9.09 -7.98 -20.61
C ALA A 367 9.15 -7.59 -19.14
N SER A 368 9.84 -8.40 -18.35
CA SER A 368 10.01 -8.09 -16.94
C SER A 368 11.11 -8.93 -16.31
N HIS A 369 11.88 -8.28 -15.47
CA HIS A 369 12.73 -8.96 -14.49
C HIS A 369 11.97 -9.30 -13.20
N GLN A 370 10.67 -9.21 -13.19
CA GLN A 370 9.71 -9.50 -12.11
C GLN A 370 8.59 -8.44 -12.16
N LEU A 371 7.49 -8.74 -12.87
CA LEU A 371 6.37 -7.78 -12.97
C LEU A 371 5.74 -7.50 -11.61
N PHE A 372 5.64 -8.53 -10.80
CA PHE A 372 4.94 -8.43 -9.53
C PHE A 372 5.75 -8.91 -8.33
N ALA A 373 6.72 -9.83 -8.51
CA ALA A 373 7.51 -10.32 -7.40
C ALA A 373 8.49 -9.25 -6.91
N ASP A 374 8.19 -8.61 -5.79
CA ASP A 374 9.17 -7.85 -5.05
C ASP A 374 10.03 -8.77 -4.21
N ARG A 375 11.20 -9.13 -4.72
CA ARG A 375 12.19 -9.90 -3.98
C ARG A 375 13.16 -9.02 -3.18
N SER A 376 13.01 -7.71 -3.22
CA SER A 376 13.85 -6.79 -2.45
C SER A 376 13.35 -6.58 -1.01
N GLY A 377 12.19 -7.14 -0.66
CA GLY A 377 11.58 -6.99 0.67
C GLY A 377 11.07 -5.58 0.98
N THR A 378 11.09 -4.68 0.00
CA THR A 378 10.70 -3.28 0.25
C THR A 378 9.27 -2.95 -0.15
N GLY A 379 8.53 -3.88 -0.76
CA GLY A 379 7.14 -3.70 -1.19
C GLY A 379 6.90 -2.60 -2.24
N LEU A 380 7.97 -1.99 -2.76
CA LEU A 380 7.89 -0.76 -3.55
C LEU A 380 7.93 -1.00 -5.08
N PHE A 381 8.12 -2.22 -5.56
CA PHE A 381 8.44 -2.46 -6.97
C PHE A 381 7.46 -3.35 -7.74
N SER A 382 6.33 -3.75 -7.15
CA SER A 382 5.30 -4.45 -7.91
C SER A 382 4.58 -3.47 -8.85
N ASP A 383 4.49 -3.82 -10.14
CA ASP A 383 3.69 -3.06 -11.08
C ASP A 383 2.20 -3.31 -10.80
N GLN A 384 1.57 -2.42 -10.05
CA GLN A 384 0.20 -2.55 -9.59
C GLN A 384 -0.84 -2.71 -10.72
N ARG A 385 -0.48 -2.42 -11.97
CA ARG A 385 -1.35 -2.67 -13.13
C ARG A 385 -1.66 -4.16 -13.28
N PHE A 386 -0.71 -5.03 -12.93
CA PHE A 386 -0.78 -6.47 -13.12
C PHE A 386 -1.10 -7.25 -11.83
N GLN A 387 -1.55 -6.55 -10.78
CA GLN A 387 -1.96 -7.20 -9.54
C GLN A 387 -3.20 -8.08 -9.77
N VAL A 388 -3.21 -9.30 -9.24
CA VAL A 388 -4.38 -10.19 -9.28
C VAL A 388 -5.59 -9.50 -8.64
N GLY A 389 -6.74 -9.58 -9.31
CA GLY A 389 -7.95 -8.84 -8.91
C GLY A 389 -8.06 -7.42 -9.47
N ARG A 390 -7.05 -6.92 -10.19
CA ARG A 390 -7.09 -5.62 -10.85
C ARG A 390 -7.81 -5.71 -12.19
N THR A 391 -8.71 -4.77 -12.47
CA THR A 391 -9.19 -4.56 -13.84
C THR A 391 -8.11 -3.84 -14.63
N LEU A 392 -7.68 -4.43 -15.75
CA LEU A 392 -6.67 -3.92 -16.65
C LEU A 392 -7.32 -3.54 -17.97
N THR A 393 -7.00 -2.35 -18.50
CA THR A 393 -7.33 -1.98 -19.88
C THR A 393 -6.06 -2.12 -20.72
N VAL A 394 -6.16 -2.89 -21.82
CA VAL A 394 -5.08 -3.14 -22.76
C VAL A 394 -5.41 -2.40 -24.06
N ASN A 395 -4.56 -1.47 -24.47
CA ASN A 395 -4.58 -0.90 -25.82
C ASN A 395 -4.00 -1.93 -26.79
N LEU A 396 -4.82 -2.42 -27.69
CA LEU A 396 -4.49 -3.53 -28.57
C LEU A 396 -3.72 -3.10 -29.83
N LYS A 397 -3.87 -1.84 -30.26
CA LYS A 397 -3.23 -1.34 -31.46
C LYS A 397 -1.72 -1.54 -31.40
N ASP A 398 -1.14 -2.05 -32.49
CA ASP A 398 0.28 -2.37 -32.65
C ASP A 398 0.79 -3.57 -31.85
N LEU A 399 -0.04 -4.19 -30.99
CA LEU A 399 0.26 -5.50 -30.42
C LEU A 399 0.08 -6.62 -31.44
N TYR A 400 0.62 -7.78 -31.08
CA TYR A 400 0.49 -8.99 -31.89
C TYR A 400 -0.33 -10.02 -31.12
N ILE A 401 -1.26 -10.64 -31.85
CA ILE A 401 -1.92 -11.87 -31.41
C ILE A 401 -1.33 -13.02 -32.19
N GLY A 402 -0.99 -14.10 -31.49
CA GLY A 402 -0.35 -15.24 -32.13
C GLY A 402 -0.65 -16.56 -31.41
N SER A 403 -0.52 -17.67 -32.14
CA SER A 403 -0.59 -19.01 -31.58
C SER A 403 0.82 -19.56 -31.37
N LYS A 404 1.12 -19.89 -30.11
CA LYS A 404 2.38 -20.53 -29.75
C LYS A 404 2.11 -21.87 -29.10
N ASN A 405 2.55 -22.95 -29.77
CA ASN A 405 2.28 -24.33 -29.37
C ASN A 405 0.77 -24.64 -29.18
N GLY A 406 -0.09 -23.92 -29.92
CA GLY A 406 -1.54 -24.06 -29.87
C GLY A 406 -2.25 -23.16 -28.86
N GLU A 407 -1.53 -22.41 -28.01
CA GLU A 407 -2.09 -21.43 -27.10
C GLU A 407 -2.11 -20.04 -27.77
N ILE A 408 -3.29 -19.40 -27.84
CA ILE A 408 -3.43 -18.02 -28.36
C ILE A 408 -2.97 -17.05 -27.27
N GLN A 409 -2.09 -16.12 -27.65
CA GLN A 409 -1.43 -15.19 -26.74
C GLN A 409 -1.36 -13.79 -27.33
N LEU A 410 -1.38 -12.78 -26.47
CA LEU A 410 -1.05 -11.39 -26.82
C LEU A 410 0.39 -11.06 -26.45
N GLY A 411 1.00 -10.14 -27.19
CA GLY A 411 2.35 -9.64 -26.86
C GLY A 411 2.94 -8.75 -27.94
N GLY A 412 4.25 -8.60 -27.91
CA GLY A 412 5.05 -7.98 -28.96
C GLY A 412 5.49 -8.98 -30.02
N LEU A 413 6.41 -8.59 -30.87
CA LEU A 413 6.99 -9.40 -31.97
C LEU A 413 8.47 -9.72 -31.68
N TYR A 414 8.85 -10.99 -31.79
CA TYR A 414 10.26 -11.38 -31.83
C TYR A 414 10.47 -12.56 -32.74
N LYS A 415 11.36 -12.39 -33.72
CA LYS A 415 11.73 -13.43 -34.74
C LYS A 415 10.53 -14.05 -35.46
N GLY A 416 9.49 -13.26 -35.74
CA GLY A 416 8.31 -13.72 -36.46
C GLY A 416 7.29 -14.50 -35.59
N GLU A 417 7.44 -14.48 -34.25
CA GLU A 417 6.51 -15.09 -33.32
C GLU A 417 5.99 -14.06 -32.31
N VAL A 418 4.80 -14.32 -31.77
CA VAL A 418 4.30 -13.57 -30.60
C VAL A 418 5.26 -13.73 -29.43
N SER A 419 5.64 -12.62 -28.84
CA SER A 419 6.63 -12.55 -27.76
C SER A 419 6.21 -11.50 -26.75
N ARG A 420 7.11 -11.12 -25.87
CA ARG A 420 6.84 -10.13 -24.81
C ARG A 420 6.68 -8.72 -25.39
N VAL A 421 5.80 -7.95 -24.81
CA VAL A 421 5.78 -6.49 -24.94
C VAL A 421 7.01 -5.96 -24.20
N GLU A 422 7.84 -5.17 -24.87
CA GLU A 422 9.08 -4.65 -24.26
C GLU A 422 8.80 -3.57 -23.22
N ASP A 423 9.77 -3.33 -22.33
CA ASP A 423 9.61 -2.39 -21.19
C ASP A 423 9.24 -0.98 -21.65
N VAL A 424 9.78 -0.52 -22.76
CA VAL A 424 9.52 0.81 -23.33
C VAL A 424 8.08 0.98 -23.85
N ASP A 425 7.41 -0.12 -24.17
CA ASP A 425 6.06 -0.10 -24.73
C ASP A 425 4.95 -0.40 -23.71
N LYS A 426 5.32 -0.82 -22.50
CA LYS A 426 4.33 -1.17 -21.46
C LYS A 426 3.34 -0.05 -21.17
N TYR A 427 3.79 1.19 -21.15
CA TYR A 427 2.98 2.35 -20.83
C TYR A 427 2.08 2.82 -21.99
N LYS A 428 2.33 2.33 -23.22
CA LYS A 428 1.45 2.55 -24.38
C LYS A 428 0.26 1.60 -24.39
N HIS A 429 0.44 0.42 -23.77
CA HIS A 429 -0.51 -0.68 -23.95
C HIS A 429 -1.28 -1.05 -22.70
N PHE A 430 -0.76 -0.81 -21.49
CA PHE A 430 -1.39 -1.28 -20.25
C PHE A 430 -1.78 -0.14 -19.34
N PHE A 431 -3.09 0.02 -19.13
CA PHE A 431 -3.65 1.08 -18.32
C PHE A 431 -4.34 0.50 -17.09
N ARG A 432 -4.01 1.07 -15.93
CA ARG A 432 -4.69 0.75 -14.68
C ARG A 432 -6.07 1.40 -14.68
N THR A 433 -7.10 0.65 -14.28
CA THR A 433 -8.39 1.26 -13.97
C THR A 433 -8.44 1.67 -12.48
N GLU A 434 -9.23 2.69 -12.17
CA GLU A 434 -9.45 3.16 -10.80
C GLU A 434 -10.40 2.26 -9.99
N LYS A 435 -10.87 1.17 -10.59
CA LYS A 435 -11.76 0.21 -9.91
C LYS A 435 -11.03 -0.46 -8.73
N PRO A 436 -11.72 -0.73 -7.62
CA PRO A 436 -11.16 -1.47 -6.50
C PRO A 436 -10.70 -2.87 -6.94
N LEU A 437 -9.81 -3.49 -6.16
CA LEU A 437 -9.46 -4.89 -6.34
C LEU A 437 -10.68 -5.78 -6.11
N ILE A 438 -10.80 -6.81 -6.92
CA ILE A 438 -11.88 -7.81 -6.83
C ILE A 438 -11.25 -9.14 -6.44
N ASN A 439 -11.86 -9.87 -5.50
CA ASN A 439 -11.47 -11.24 -5.22
C ASN A 439 -11.73 -12.11 -6.44
N VAL A 440 -10.68 -12.76 -6.93
CA VAL A 440 -10.78 -13.63 -8.11
C VAL A 440 -11.32 -15.00 -7.69
N THR A 441 -12.49 -15.35 -8.23
CA THR A 441 -13.09 -16.66 -7.99
C THR A 441 -12.82 -17.55 -9.19
N PRO A 442 -12.18 -18.72 -9.00
CA PRO A 442 -11.90 -19.65 -10.10
C PRO A 442 -13.19 -20.28 -10.64
N THR A 443 -13.24 -20.47 -11.96
CA THR A 443 -14.34 -21.21 -12.60
C THR A 443 -14.23 -22.69 -12.28
N LEU A 444 -15.28 -23.28 -11.72
CA LEU A 444 -15.33 -24.72 -11.41
C LEU A 444 -15.46 -25.54 -12.71
N LYS A 445 -14.59 -26.55 -12.86
CA LYS A 445 -14.55 -27.48 -14.00
C LYS A 445 -14.26 -28.90 -13.53
N THR A 446 -14.64 -29.85 -14.34
CA THR A 446 -14.14 -31.24 -14.28
C THR A 446 -13.19 -31.50 -15.46
N LEU A 447 -12.36 -32.55 -15.39
CA LEU A 447 -11.41 -32.83 -16.49
C LEU A 447 -12.10 -33.09 -17.84
N PRO A 448 -13.23 -33.87 -17.91
CA PRO A 448 -13.94 -34.06 -19.16
C PRO A 448 -14.62 -32.81 -19.76
N GLU A 449 -14.88 -31.78 -18.94
CA GLU A 449 -15.50 -30.51 -19.39
C GLU A 449 -14.49 -29.51 -19.96
N LEU A 450 -13.19 -29.80 -19.87
CA LEU A 450 -12.16 -28.90 -20.38
C LEU A 450 -12.21 -28.80 -21.89
N SER A 451 -12.17 -27.58 -22.37
CA SER A 451 -12.18 -27.25 -23.79
C SER A 451 -11.11 -26.20 -24.13
N ILE A 452 -10.84 -26.04 -25.43
CA ILE A 452 -9.91 -25.01 -25.90
C ILE A 452 -10.37 -23.57 -25.52
N ASN A 453 -11.68 -23.37 -25.31
CA ASN A 453 -12.25 -22.10 -24.89
C ASN A 453 -11.94 -21.77 -23.43
N ASP A 454 -11.60 -22.77 -22.61
CA ASP A 454 -11.22 -22.58 -21.20
C ASP A 454 -9.73 -22.19 -21.07
N VAL A 455 -8.93 -22.30 -22.13
CA VAL A 455 -7.52 -21.95 -22.12
C VAL A 455 -7.33 -20.45 -21.83
N GLY A 456 -6.51 -20.16 -20.84
CA GLY A 456 -6.28 -18.83 -20.30
C GLY A 456 -7.15 -18.48 -19.09
N ARG A 457 -8.14 -19.31 -18.73
CA ARG A 457 -9.00 -19.11 -17.56
C ARG A 457 -8.35 -19.60 -16.26
N TYR A 458 -8.66 -18.91 -15.18
CA TYR A 458 -8.37 -19.34 -13.82
C TYR A 458 -9.47 -20.30 -13.37
N ILE A 459 -9.12 -21.57 -13.21
CA ILE A 459 -10.06 -22.66 -12.96
C ILE A 459 -9.75 -23.40 -11.68
N LYS A 460 -10.78 -24.06 -11.15
CA LYS A 460 -10.72 -25.00 -10.04
C LYS A 460 -11.21 -26.36 -10.52
N ILE A 461 -10.39 -27.39 -10.33
CA ILE A 461 -10.76 -28.78 -10.60
C ILE A 461 -10.77 -29.52 -9.27
N LYS A 462 -11.88 -30.16 -8.95
CA LYS A 462 -12.07 -30.91 -7.70
C LYS A 462 -11.51 -32.33 -7.76
N ASP A 463 -11.15 -32.79 -6.58
CA ASP A 463 -10.87 -34.23 -6.35
C ASP A 463 -9.75 -34.83 -7.23
N LEU A 464 -8.71 -34.02 -7.51
CA LEU A 464 -7.51 -34.49 -8.21
C LEU A 464 -6.48 -35.08 -7.24
N GLN A 465 -5.70 -36.02 -7.71
CA GLN A 465 -4.53 -36.58 -7.04
C GLN A 465 -3.37 -36.71 -8.03
N PHE A 466 -2.14 -36.74 -7.56
CA PHE A 466 -1.01 -37.12 -8.41
C PHE A 466 -1.05 -38.59 -8.72
N VAL A 467 -0.71 -38.97 -9.95
CA VAL A 467 -0.55 -40.37 -10.32
C VAL A 467 0.53 -41.03 -9.46
N SER A 468 0.41 -42.34 -9.19
CA SER A 468 1.33 -43.06 -8.29
C SER A 468 2.80 -42.97 -8.72
N SER A 469 3.08 -42.84 -10.03
CA SER A 469 4.44 -42.73 -10.56
C SER A 469 5.10 -41.35 -10.29
N ASP A 470 4.34 -40.34 -9.85
CA ASP A 470 4.85 -39.03 -9.51
C ASP A 470 4.99 -38.81 -8.00
N LEU A 471 4.48 -39.74 -7.17
CA LEU A 471 4.66 -39.64 -5.73
C LEU A 471 6.14 -39.77 -5.35
N GLY A 472 6.57 -38.91 -4.41
CA GLY A 472 7.95 -38.79 -3.97
C GLY A 472 8.84 -37.99 -4.90
N LYS A 473 8.30 -37.46 -6.04
CA LYS A 473 8.99 -36.42 -6.83
C LYS A 473 8.69 -35.05 -6.30
N THR A 474 9.57 -34.11 -6.58
CA THR A 474 9.32 -32.68 -6.34
C THR A 474 8.41 -32.11 -7.44
N TYR A 475 7.81 -30.91 -7.19
CA TYR A 475 6.98 -30.25 -8.20
C TYR A 475 7.72 -29.95 -9.51
N ALA A 476 9.03 -29.75 -9.45
CA ALA A 476 9.87 -29.59 -10.63
C ALA A 476 11.26 -30.21 -10.45
N ASP A 477 11.92 -30.55 -11.55
CA ASP A 477 13.24 -31.18 -11.56
C ASP A 477 14.33 -30.10 -11.67
N GLY A 478 14.96 -29.74 -10.58
CA GLY A 478 15.95 -28.66 -10.52
C GLY A 478 15.39 -27.32 -11.02
N THR A 479 16.14 -26.60 -11.81
CA THR A 479 15.72 -25.28 -12.33
C THR A 479 14.88 -25.35 -13.60
N ASN A 480 14.57 -26.53 -14.10
CA ASN A 480 13.80 -26.73 -15.31
C ASN A 480 12.29 -26.61 -15.07
N THR A 481 11.56 -26.25 -16.10
CA THR A 481 10.10 -26.39 -16.07
C THR A 481 9.73 -27.86 -16.27
N SER A 482 8.98 -28.43 -15.35
CA SER A 482 8.63 -29.86 -15.32
C SER A 482 7.12 -30.06 -15.37
N ASN A 483 6.70 -31.26 -15.75
CA ASN A 483 5.32 -31.68 -15.70
C ASN A 483 5.17 -32.80 -14.66
N ARG A 484 4.08 -32.74 -13.87
CA ARG A 484 3.57 -33.86 -13.06
C ARG A 484 2.16 -34.17 -13.54
N THR A 485 1.76 -35.42 -13.43
CA THR A 485 0.43 -35.83 -13.89
C THR A 485 -0.53 -35.85 -12.72
N LEU A 486 -1.64 -35.13 -12.85
CA LEU A 486 -2.81 -35.23 -11.98
C LEU A 486 -3.86 -36.10 -12.64
N GLU A 487 -4.62 -36.85 -11.86
CA GLU A 487 -5.74 -37.70 -12.30
C GLU A 487 -6.96 -37.50 -11.38
N ASP A 488 -8.16 -37.63 -11.94
CA ASP A 488 -9.40 -37.81 -11.18
C ASP A 488 -9.67 -39.28 -10.85
N CYS A 489 -10.67 -39.59 -10.03
CA CYS A 489 -11.01 -40.97 -9.68
C CYS A 489 -11.61 -41.78 -10.84
N ALA A 490 -11.92 -41.15 -11.96
CA ALA A 490 -12.36 -41.82 -13.18
C ALA A 490 -11.18 -42.16 -14.13
N GLY A 491 -9.95 -41.73 -13.81
CA GLY A 491 -8.76 -41.95 -14.60
C GLY A 491 -8.50 -40.92 -15.70
N ASN A 492 -9.26 -39.83 -15.75
CA ASN A 492 -8.93 -38.71 -16.62
C ASN A 492 -7.72 -37.99 -16.09
N THR A 493 -6.85 -37.46 -16.97
CA THR A 493 -5.58 -36.87 -16.55
C THR A 493 -5.38 -35.46 -17.09
N ILE A 494 -4.61 -34.65 -16.36
CA ILE A 494 -4.09 -33.34 -16.76
C ILE A 494 -2.65 -33.18 -16.30
N LEU A 495 -1.85 -32.40 -17.03
CA LEU A 495 -0.50 -32.07 -16.60
C LEU A 495 -0.51 -30.86 -15.68
N LEU A 496 0.10 -30.97 -14.52
CA LEU A 496 0.50 -29.85 -13.70
C LEU A 496 1.88 -29.39 -14.14
N ARG A 497 1.98 -28.16 -14.64
CA ARG A 497 3.24 -27.60 -15.13
C ARG A 497 3.81 -26.61 -14.14
N THR A 498 5.07 -26.81 -13.77
CA THR A 498 5.72 -26.03 -12.74
C THR A 498 7.14 -25.64 -13.16
N ASN A 499 7.49 -24.38 -12.98
CA ASN A 499 8.85 -23.88 -13.17
C ASN A 499 9.68 -24.16 -11.92
N GLY A 500 10.84 -24.81 -12.08
CA GLY A 500 11.72 -25.16 -10.96
C GLY A 500 12.29 -23.94 -10.19
N ARG A 501 12.23 -22.76 -10.77
CA ARG A 501 12.60 -21.51 -10.12
C ARG A 501 11.44 -20.79 -9.42
N ALA A 502 10.23 -21.36 -9.53
CA ALA A 502 9.08 -20.81 -8.82
C ALA A 502 9.34 -20.86 -7.30
N ASN A 503 9.10 -19.72 -6.65
CA ASN A 503 9.18 -19.61 -5.20
C ASN A 503 7.81 -19.95 -4.61
N PHE A 504 7.68 -21.09 -3.99
CA PHE A 504 6.49 -21.54 -3.28
C PHE A 504 6.57 -21.30 -1.76
N GLY A 505 7.71 -20.78 -1.29
CA GLY A 505 7.89 -20.36 0.09
C GLY A 505 7.69 -18.85 0.26
N THR A 506 7.86 -18.41 1.49
CA THR A 506 7.86 -17.00 1.86
C THR A 506 9.18 -16.32 1.47
N ASN A 507 9.23 -14.99 1.49
CA ASN A 507 10.41 -14.22 1.04
C ASN A 507 11.72 -14.61 1.74
N ASP A 508 11.65 -15.04 3.00
CA ASP A 508 12.82 -15.42 3.79
C ASP A 508 13.14 -16.92 3.72
N ASN A 509 12.15 -17.76 3.44
CA ASN A 509 12.29 -19.19 3.17
C ASN A 509 12.05 -19.46 1.70
N LYS A 510 13.06 -19.25 0.85
CA LYS A 510 12.98 -19.62 -0.58
C LYS A 510 12.79 -21.12 -0.72
N LEU A 511 11.54 -21.56 -0.68
CA LEU A 511 11.16 -22.92 -0.97
C LEU A 511 10.86 -23.04 -2.46
N LEU A 512 11.86 -23.43 -3.23
CA LEU A 512 11.69 -23.58 -4.67
C LEU A 512 10.80 -24.78 -4.98
N ALA A 513 10.09 -24.71 -6.08
CA ALA A 513 9.26 -25.83 -6.55
C ALA A 513 10.07 -27.13 -6.75
N SER A 514 11.39 -27.01 -6.99
CA SER A 514 12.33 -28.14 -7.04
C SER A 514 12.63 -28.77 -5.68
N ASP A 515 12.29 -28.08 -4.57
CA ASP A 515 12.59 -28.54 -3.21
C ASP A 515 11.35 -29.12 -2.50
N VAL A 516 10.17 -28.93 -3.11
CA VAL A 516 8.89 -29.38 -2.55
C VAL A 516 8.42 -30.63 -3.27
N GLU A 517 8.28 -31.73 -2.52
CA GLU A 517 7.66 -32.95 -3.06
C GLU A 517 6.15 -32.73 -3.27
N VAL A 518 5.61 -33.38 -4.30
CA VAL A 518 4.17 -33.38 -4.56
C VAL A 518 3.39 -34.04 -3.42
N ASP A 519 2.15 -33.60 -3.23
CA ASP A 519 1.28 -34.12 -2.19
C ASP A 519 0.83 -35.53 -2.51
N THR A 520 0.61 -36.34 -1.45
CA THR A 520 0.30 -37.75 -1.57
C THR A 520 -1.19 -38.06 -1.47
N GLY A 521 -2.02 -37.06 -1.24
CA GLY A 521 -3.47 -37.22 -1.12
C GLY A 521 -4.24 -36.81 -2.37
N LYS A 522 -5.51 -36.50 -2.19
CA LYS A 522 -6.47 -36.00 -3.18
C LYS A 522 -7.09 -34.69 -2.71
N GLY A 523 -7.43 -33.81 -3.62
CA GLY A 523 -8.11 -32.56 -3.28
C GLY A 523 -8.34 -31.65 -4.46
N ASP A 524 -8.64 -30.37 -4.16
CA ASP A 524 -8.91 -29.38 -5.18
C ASP A 524 -7.59 -28.79 -5.71
N VAL A 525 -7.54 -28.58 -7.03
CA VAL A 525 -6.42 -27.88 -7.66
C VAL A 525 -6.92 -26.64 -8.39
N ILE A 526 -6.34 -25.50 -8.06
CA ILE A 526 -6.68 -24.19 -8.60
C ILE A 526 -5.47 -23.64 -9.36
N GLY A 527 -5.69 -23.19 -10.58
CA GLY A 527 -4.64 -22.63 -11.40
C GLY A 527 -5.15 -22.09 -12.73
N VAL A 528 -4.23 -21.63 -13.56
CA VAL A 528 -4.55 -21.21 -14.93
C VAL A 528 -4.45 -22.38 -15.89
N LEU A 529 -5.46 -22.54 -16.74
CA LEU A 529 -5.45 -23.54 -17.78
C LEU A 529 -4.62 -23.05 -18.97
N GLY A 530 -3.50 -23.68 -19.21
CA GLY A 530 -2.66 -23.49 -20.39
C GLY A 530 -2.86 -24.63 -21.41
N TYR A 531 -2.25 -24.45 -22.59
CA TYR A 531 -2.28 -25.45 -23.66
C TYR A 531 -0.92 -25.56 -24.36
N TYR A 532 -0.48 -26.78 -24.59
CA TYR A 532 0.80 -27.01 -25.24
C TYR A 532 0.75 -28.27 -26.12
N ASN A 533 0.90 -28.08 -27.44
CA ASN A 533 1.00 -29.17 -28.41
C ASN A 533 -0.09 -30.26 -28.23
N GLY A 534 -1.36 -29.86 -28.18
CA GLY A 534 -2.49 -30.80 -28.08
C GLY A 534 -2.85 -31.24 -26.66
N LYS A 535 -2.16 -30.73 -25.61
CA LYS A 535 -2.41 -31.14 -24.22
C LYS A 535 -2.74 -29.92 -23.35
N PHE A 536 -3.76 -30.08 -22.49
CA PHE A 536 -4.03 -29.14 -21.43
C PHE A 536 -2.96 -29.24 -20.34
N GLN A 537 -2.60 -28.08 -19.78
CA GLN A 537 -1.67 -27.96 -18.68
C GLN A 537 -2.25 -27.00 -17.65
N LEU A 538 -2.17 -27.37 -16.38
CA LEU A 538 -2.58 -26.49 -15.30
C LEU A 538 -1.35 -25.86 -14.65
N TRP A 539 -1.38 -24.55 -14.42
CA TRP A 539 -0.33 -23.80 -13.76
C TRP A 539 -0.86 -23.27 -12.43
N ILE A 540 -0.36 -23.80 -11.31
CA ILE A 540 -0.69 -23.25 -9.99
C ILE A 540 0.07 -21.93 -9.76
N LEU A 541 -0.55 -21.01 -9.04
CA LEU A 541 0.10 -19.73 -8.71
C LEU A 541 1.03 -19.88 -7.51
N ASN A 542 0.65 -20.71 -6.55
CA ASN A 542 1.41 -21.06 -5.34
C ASN A 542 0.94 -22.43 -4.84
N LEU A 543 1.52 -22.95 -3.74
CA LEU A 543 1.14 -24.24 -3.16
C LEU A 543 -0.31 -24.30 -2.64
N ARG A 544 -0.91 -23.16 -2.28
CA ARG A 544 -2.33 -23.12 -1.89
C ARG A 544 -3.27 -23.50 -3.06
N GLY A 545 -2.77 -23.45 -4.30
CA GLY A 545 -3.49 -23.91 -5.48
C GLY A 545 -3.58 -25.43 -5.60
N ALA A 546 -2.95 -26.21 -4.71
CA ALA A 546 -2.97 -27.68 -4.72
C ALA A 546 -3.11 -28.19 -3.28
N ASP A 547 -4.35 -28.20 -2.77
CA ASP A 547 -4.68 -28.70 -1.43
C ASP A 547 -5.16 -30.16 -1.52
N LEU A 548 -4.22 -31.11 -1.43
CA LEU A 548 -4.46 -32.53 -1.66
C LEU A 548 -4.41 -33.33 -0.35
N ASP A 549 -5.17 -32.96 0.64
CA ASP A 549 -5.12 -33.48 2.00
C ASP A 549 -6.14 -34.60 2.28
N ASN A 550 -7.01 -34.95 1.31
CA ASN A 550 -8.02 -36.01 1.46
C ASN A 550 -7.46 -37.38 1.07
N PRO A 551 -8.12 -38.48 1.51
CA PRO A 551 -7.78 -39.82 1.06
C PRO A 551 -7.81 -39.96 -0.47
N ARG A 552 -6.86 -40.68 -1.03
CA ARG A 552 -6.80 -40.97 -2.46
C ARG A 552 -8.05 -41.72 -2.96
N CYS A 553 -8.18 -41.82 -4.27
CA CYS A 553 -9.32 -42.54 -4.90
C CYS A 553 -9.43 -44.01 -4.50
N ASP A 554 -8.33 -44.63 -4.15
CA ASP A 554 -8.25 -46.00 -3.63
C ASP A 554 -8.45 -46.12 -2.10
N GLY A 555 -8.71 -44.99 -1.42
CA GLY A 555 -8.86 -44.93 0.02
C GLY A 555 -7.54 -44.80 0.79
N THR A 556 -6.39 -44.83 0.11
CA THR A 556 -5.07 -44.65 0.76
C THR A 556 -5.00 -43.26 1.41
N LEU A 557 -4.62 -43.23 2.68
CA LEU A 557 -4.46 -41.98 3.43
C LEU A 557 -3.18 -41.26 2.98
N PRO A 558 -3.20 -39.88 2.96
CA PRO A 558 -1.99 -39.14 2.71
C PRO A 558 -0.86 -39.54 3.64
N THR A 559 0.35 -39.67 3.14
CA THR A 559 1.53 -40.01 3.94
C THR A 559 2.21 -38.76 4.51
N LYS A 560 1.83 -37.57 4.05
CA LYS A 560 2.27 -36.29 4.54
C LYS A 560 1.31 -35.72 5.58
N ASP A 561 1.78 -34.69 6.29
CA ASP A 561 0.96 -33.93 7.22
C ASP A 561 -0.23 -33.31 6.48
N VAL A 562 -1.42 -33.49 7.02
CA VAL A 562 -2.68 -32.91 6.53
C VAL A 562 -2.79 -31.46 7.07
N THR A 563 -3.13 -30.52 6.24
CA THR A 563 -3.41 -29.13 6.68
C THR A 563 -4.82 -29.05 7.26
N LEU A 564 -4.91 -28.74 8.54
CA LEU A 564 -6.17 -28.59 9.27
C LEU A 564 -6.66 -27.15 9.37
N PHE A 565 -5.74 -26.21 9.29
CA PHE A 565 -6.00 -24.78 9.34
C PHE A 565 -4.92 -24.05 8.56
N ASN A 566 -5.31 -23.10 7.76
CA ASN A 566 -4.39 -22.27 6.96
C ASN A 566 -4.99 -20.86 6.85
N GLU A 567 -4.34 -19.91 7.48
CA GLU A 567 -4.82 -18.54 7.60
C GLU A 567 -3.80 -17.54 7.04
N GLY A 568 -4.23 -16.73 6.10
CA GLY A 568 -3.47 -15.63 5.50
C GLY A 568 -4.10 -14.27 5.77
N PHE A 569 -5.10 -14.19 6.67
CA PHE A 569 -5.70 -12.97 7.18
C PHE A 569 -6.31 -12.03 6.13
N GLU A 570 -6.91 -12.57 5.07
CA GLU A 570 -7.75 -11.78 4.15
C GLU A 570 -8.86 -11.02 4.90
N ASN A 571 -9.25 -11.54 6.05
CA ASN A 571 -10.13 -10.94 7.04
C ASN A 571 -9.95 -11.64 8.39
N LEU A 572 -10.67 -11.24 9.45
CA LEU A 572 -10.62 -11.89 10.75
C LEU A 572 -11.84 -12.81 11.01
N ASN A 573 -12.52 -13.34 10.00
CA ASN A 573 -13.73 -14.15 10.18
C ASN A 573 -13.48 -15.45 10.97
N ASP A 574 -12.29 -16.01 10.88
CA ASP A 574 -11.86 -17.20 11.59
C ASP A 574 -11.19 -16.89 12.94
N TRP A 575 -11.18 -15.62 13.33
CA TRP A 575 -10.55 -15.12 14.54
C TRP A 575 -11.47 -14.21 15.33
N THR A 576 -11.26 -14.18 16.64
CA THR A 576 -11.93 -13.26 17.55
C THR A 576 -10.87 -12.35 18.19
N ALA A 577 -10.95 -11.06 17.89
CA ALA A 577 -10.14 -10.02 18.52
C ALA A 577 -10.83 -9.60 19.83
N VAL A 578 -10.10 -9.69 20.97
CA VAL A 578 -10.61 -9.36 22.31
C VAL A 578 -9.64 -8.41 22.97
N SER A 579 -10.11 -7.21 23.34
CA SER A 579 -9.38 -6.29 24.22
C SER A 579 -9.83 -6.47 25.66
N ILE A 580 -8.88 -6.69 26.55
CA ILE A 580 -9.08 -6.78 28.00
C ILE A 580 -8.78 -5.42 28.66
N GLU A 581 -7.83 -4.70 28.12
CA GLU A 581 -7.43 -3.38 28.59
C GLU A 581 -6.97 -2.53 27.42
N GLY A 582 -7.42 -1.28 27.35
CA GLY A 582 -7.12 -0.34 26.28
C GLY A 582 -8.23 -0.23 25.22
N ASP A 583 -8.06 0.71 24.30
CA ASP A 583 -9.04 0.99 23.23
C ASP A 583 -8.67 0.34 21.90
N GLU A 584 -7.44 -0.17 21.78
CA GLU A 584 -6.92 -0.76 20.55
C GLU A 584 -7.32 -2.23 20.44
N VAL A 585 -7.51 -2.72 19.24
CA VAL A 585 -7.86 -4.12 18.96
C VAL A 585 -7.08 -4.64 17.76
N TRP A 586 -6.92 -5.95 17.66
CA TRP A 586 -6.39 -6.58 16.46
C TRP A 586 -7.26 -6.29 15.24
N THR A 587 -6.60 -5.96 14.14
CA THR A 587 -7.22 -5.67 12.83
C THR A 587 -6.47 -6.42 11.74
N THR A 588 -6.77 -6.16 10.47
CA THR A 588 -5.94 -6.57 9.33
C THR A 588 -5.24 -5.37 8.72
N THR A 589 -4.10 -5.60 8.07
CA THR A 589 -3.36 -4.60 7.30
C THR A 589 -3.19 -5.06 5.85
N THR A 590 -2.91 -4.12 4.96
CA THR A 590 -2.59 -4.43 3.56
C THR A 590 -1.16 -4.93 3.35
N PHE A 591 -0.38 -5.08 4.42
CA PHE A 591 0.94 -5.73 4.43
C PHE A 591 0.78 -7.18 4.85
N GLY A 592 1.76 -8.03 4.56
CA GLY A 592 1.71 -9.46 4.86
C GLY A 592 2.59 -10.28 3.91
N ASN A 593 2.71 -11.59 4.14
CA ASN A 593 3.56 -12.49 3.39
C ASN A 593 2.86 -13.83 3.07
N PRO A 594 2.00 -13.94 2.02
CA PRO A 594 1.51 -12.85 1.16
C PRO A 594 0.53 -11.93 1.87
N LYS A 595 0.34 -10.74 1.34
CA LYS A 595 -0.62 -9.74 1.85
C LYS A 595 -2.07 -10.26 1.81
N PRO A 596 -2.93 -9.93 2.80
CA PRO A 596 -2.73 -9.13 4.01
C PRO A 596 -2.18 -9.91 5.20
N SER A 597 -2.03 -9.27 6.38
CA SER A 597 -1.72 -9.92 7.66
C SER A 597 -2.64 -9.43 8.78
N ALA A 598 -2.69 -10.14 9.91
CA ALA A 598 -3.24 -9.61 11.15
C ALA A 598 -2.29 -8.55 11.71
N PHE A 599 -2.82 -7.48 12.28
CA PHE A 599 -2.08 -6.32 12.71
C PHE A 599 -2.54 -5.80 14.06
N PHE A 600 -1.58 -5.45 14.91
CA PHE A 600 -1.82 -4.75 16.17
C PHE A 600 -0.89 -3.55 16.33
N ASP A 601 -1.44 -2.40 16.69
CA ASP A 601 -0.70 -1.18 17.06
C ASP A 601 -1.19 -0.68 18.43
N GLY A 602 -0.42 -0.88 19.47
CA GLY A 602 -0.76 -0.42 20.82
C GLY A 602 -0.65 1.09 21.05
N LYS A 603 -0.26 1.87 20.01
CA LYS A 603 -0.18 3.35 20.01
C LYS A 603 0.52 3.93 21.25
N LYS A 604 1.50 3.21 21.78
CA LYS A 604 2.25 3.57 23.01
C LYS A 604 1.34 3.79 24.23
N LYS A 605 0.20 3.11 24.27
CA LYS A 605 -0.73 3.09 25.37
C LYS A 605 -0.65 1.74 26.08
N LYS A 606 -1.23 1.67 27.28
CA LYS A 606 -1.40 0.40 27.99
C LYS A 606 -2.52 -0.40 27.35
N ASN A 607 -2.19 -1.61 26.88
CA ASN A 607 -3.14 -2.53 26.25
C ASN A 607 -2.89 -3.97 26.71
N THR A 608 -3.94 -4.79 26.67
CA THR A 608 -3.90 -6.23 26.82
C THR A 608 -4.90 -6.85 25.86
N ASP A 609 -4.41 -7.43 24.77
CA ASP A 609 -5.22 -7.82 23.64
C ASP A 609 -4.92 -9.24 23.18
N TRP A 610 -5.98 -9.94 22.79
CA TRP A 610 -5.95 -11.28 22.31
C TRP A 610 -6.49 -11.38 20.89
N LEU A 611 -5.87 -12.22 20.06
CA LEU A 611 -6.39 -12.68 18.78
C LEU A 611 -6.55 -14.18 18.86
N ILE A 612 -7.78 -14.68 18.89
CA ILE A 612 -8.13 -16.07 19.22
C ILE A 612 -8.72 -16.75 17.98
N SER A 613 -8.15 -17.89 17.54
CA SER A 613 -8.65 -18.62 16.39
C SER A 613 -10.03 -19.23 16.66
N LYS A 614 -10.75 -19.59 15.57
CA LYS A 614 -11.84 -20.57 15.66
C LYS A 614 -11.36 -21.89 16.23
N GLU A 615 -12.28 -22.76 16.55
CA GLU A 615 -11.94 -24.14 16.97
C GLU A 615 -11.31 -24.92 15.83
N ILE A 616 -10.21 -25.61 16.11
CA ILE A 616 -9.46 -26.46 15.20
C ILE A 616 -9.47 -27.88 15.76
N SER A 617 -10.01 -28.85 15.02
CA SER A 617 -10.12 -30.23 15.48
C SER A 617 -8.87 -31.04 15.15
N LEU A 618 -8.21 -31.58 16.19
CA LEU A 618 -7.13 -32.55 16.05
C LEU A 618 -7.64 -33.98 16.24
N ASN A 619 -8.96 -34.23 16.22
CA ASN A 619 -9.55 -35.51 16.42
C ASN A 619 -9.11 -36.52 15.33
N GLY A 620 -8.64 -37.71 15.74
CA GLY A 620 -8.16 -38.74 14.85
C GLY A 620 -6.71 -38.59 14.37
N PHE A 621 -6.00 -37.55 14.83
CA PHE A 621 -4.58 -37.37 14.55
C PHE A 621 -3.71 -37.74 15.75
N LYS A 622 -2.56 -38.37 15.50
CA LYS A 622 -1.61 -38.80 16.55
C LYS A 622 -0.55 -37.74 16.84
N SER A 623 -0.22 -36.93 15.85
CA SER A 623 0.71 -35.83 16.00
C SER A 623 0.20 -34.59 15.24
N ALA A 624 0.47 -33.43 15.77
CA ALA A 624 0.16 -32.18 15.12
C ALA A 624 1.20 -31.12 15.48
N TYR A 625 1.32 -30.14 14.62
CA TYR A 625 2.12 -28.94 14.87
C TYR A 625 1.46 -27.74 14.20
N PHE A 626 1.85 -26.56 14.63
CA PHE A 626 1.53 -25.33 13.91
C PHE A 626 2.77 -24.47 13.69
N SER A 627 2.66 -23.53 12.77
CA SER A 627 3.64 -22.50 12.50
C SER A 627 2.94 -21.23 12.12
N PHE A 628 3.62 -20.12 12.27
CA PHE A 628 3.19 -18.79 11.85
C PHE A 628 4.41 -17.93 11.53
N GLU A 629 4.16 -16.73 11.03
CA GLU A 629 5.19 -15.74 10.77
C GLU A 629 4.87 -14.43 11.46
N THR A 630 5.90 -13.68 11.87
CA THR A 630 5.75 -12.36 12.51
C THR A 630 6.73 -11.36 11.92
N ASP A 631 6.29 -10.12 11.80
CA ASP A 631 7.14 -8.95 11.54
C ASP A 631 6.81 -7.90 12.60
N GLY A 632 7.83 -7.30 13.22
CA GLY A 632 7.67 -6.38 14.34
C GLY A 632 8.34 -5.04 14.09
N ALA A 633 7.75 -3.97 14.60
CA ALA A 633 8.36 -2.65 14.54
C ALA A 633 8.16 -1.88 15.83
N PHE A 634 9.19 -1.12 16.21
CA PHE A 634 9.28 -0.31 17.42
C PHE A 634 9.45 -1.11 18.72
N ASP A 635 10.25 -0.58 19.63
CA ASP A 635 10.61 -1.21 20.90
C ASP A 635 9.41 -1.25 21.87
N GLY A 636 9.08 -2.46 22.32
CA GLY A 636 8.00 -2.73 23.28
C GLY A 636 8.07 -4.15 23.83
N ASN A 637 6.96 -4.66 24.35
CA ASN A 637 6.89 -6.03 24.86
C ASN A 637 6.88 -7.06 23.74
N PRO A 638 7.35 -8.30 23.97
CA PRO A 638 7.26 -9.38 23.01
C PRO A 638 5.81 -9.84 22.83
N LEU A 639 5.48 -10.28 21.62
CA LEU A 639 4.27 -11.03 21.35
C LEU A 639 4.37 -12.42 21.99
N LYS A 640 3.25 -12.99 22.42
CA LYS A 640 3.17 -14.33 22.98
C LYS A 640 2.10 -15.15 22.25
N VAL A 641 2.31 -16.47 22.17
CA VAL A 641 1.35 -17.39 21.57
C VAL A 641 0.96 -18.48 22.56
N PHE A 642 -0.32 -18.82 22.57
CA PHE A 642 -0.95 -19.74 23.50
C PHE A 642 -1.83 -20.76 22.76
N VAL A 643 -2.06 -21.91 23.40
CA VAL A 643 -3.01 -22.93 22.96
C VAL A 643 -3.89 -23.35 24.12
N THR A 644 -5.16 -23.62 23.85
CA THR A 644 -6.10 -24.23 24.81
C THR A 644 -6.93 -25.31 24.14
N ASP A 645 -7.30 -26.34 24.86
CA ASP A 645 -8.29 -27.36 24.50
C ASP A 645 -9.62 -27.19 25.26
N ASN A 646 -9.76 -26.12 26.05
CA ASN A 646 -10.96 -25.83 26.82
C ASN A 646 -11.23 -24.32 26.89
N TYR A 647 -11.64 -23.76 25.74
CA TYR A 647 -11.99 -22.34 25.68
C TYR A 647 -13.36 -22.08 26.34
N THR A 648 -13.38 -21.22 27.35
CA THR A 648 -14.59 -20.90 28.13
C THR A 648 -15.53 -19.88 27.49
N GLY A 649 -15.13 -19.28 26.35
CA GLY A 649 -15.79 -18.13 25.74
C GLY A 649 -15.23 -16.78 26.21
N ASP A 650 -14.33 -16.78 27.20
CA ASP A 650 -13.67 -15.61 27.76
C ASP A 650 -12.17 -15.86 27.88
N ALA A 651 -11.35 -14.95 27.32
CA ALA A 651 -9.90 -15.06 27.34
C ALA A 651 -9.29 -15.01 28.74
N THR A 652 -9.96 -14.37 29.70
CA THR A 652 -9.47 -14.18 31.09
C THR A 652 -9.74 -15.37 31.99
N THR A 653 -10.80 -16.12 31.71
CA THR A 653 -11.21 -17.31 32.48
C THR A 653 -10.72 -18.62 31.85
N THR A 654 -10.24 -18.57 30.61
CA THR A 654 -9.69 -19.73 29.89
C THR A 654 -8.29 -20.09 30.43
N SER A 655 -8.06 -21.38 30.64
CA SER A 655 -6.71 -21.90 30.93
C SER A 655 -5.91 -22.03 29.65
N TRP A 656 -4.90 -21.18 29.52
CA TRP A 656 -4.02 -21.13 28.35
C TRP A 656 -2.66 -21.77 28.61
N THR A 657 -2.15 -22.54 27.66
CA THR A 657 -0.77 -23.05 27.67
C THR A 657 0.08 -22.17 26.76
N GLU A 658 1.07 -21.46 27.32
CA GLU A 658 2.03 -20.67 26.54
C GLU A 658 2.98 -21.58 25.76
N ILE A 659 3.19 -21.29 24.49
CA ILE A 659 4.13 -22.01 23.61
C ILE A 659 5.45 -21.21 23.58
N THR A 660 6.31 -21.48 24.57
CA THR A 660 7.56 -20.74 24.77
C THR A 660 8.66 -21.06 23.77
N SER A 661 8.49 -22.10 22.94
CA SER A 661 9.44 -22.47 21.87
C SER A 661 9.23 -21.68 20.56
N ALA A 662 8.20 -20.84 20.50
CA ALA A 662 7.94 -20.01 19.32
C ALA A 662 9.04 -18.97 19.13
N VAL A 663 9.52 -18.85 17.90
CA VAL A 663 10.42 -17.77 17.48
C VAL A 663 9.57 -16.62 16.95
N PHE A 664 9.89 -15.41 17.37
CA PHE A 664 9.28 -14.16 16.93
C PHE A 664 10.35 -13.26 16.30
N ASP A 665 9.92 -12.31 15.50
CA ASP A 665 10.85 -11.27 15.05
C ASP A 665 11.45 -10.51 16.25
N THR A 666 12.74 -10.29 16.23
CA THR A 666 13.52 -9.58 17.25
C THR A 666 14.17 -8.29 16.74
N ASP A 667 14.16 -8.06 15.43
CA ASP A 667 14.65 -6.80 14.85
C ASP A 667 13.52 -5.76 14.77
N LEU A 668 13.21 -5.17 15.92
CA LEU A 668 12.13 -4.18 16.06
C LEU A 668 12.50 -2.77 15.58
N SER A 669 13.62 -2.61 14.84
CA SER A 669 14.03 -1.30 14.31
C SER A 669 13.14 -0.78 13.16
N GLY A 670 12.15 -1.56 12.73
CA GLY A 670 11.19 -1.29 11.66
C GLY A 670 10.77 -2.60 11.03
N PHE A 671 9.69 -2.62 10.27
CA PHE A 671 9.28 -3.80 9.51
C PHE A 671 10.37 -4.17 8.49
N LYS A 672 11.01 -5.33 8.68
CA LYS A 672 12.14 -5.82 7.89
C LYS A 672 11.85 -7.07 7.10
N GLY A 673 10.75 -7.72 7.39
CA GLY A 673 10.30 -8.95 6.78
C GLY A 673 9.92 -10.00 7.83
N PHE A 674 9.02 -10.90 7.43
CA PHE A 674 8.45 -11.88 8.32
C PHE A 674 9.45 -12.95 8.75
N VAL A 675 9.47 -13.24 10.04
CA VAL A 675 10.28 -14.27 10.70
C VAL A 675 9.39 -15.45 11.06
N GLY A 676 9.76 -16.65 10.62
CA GLY A 676 9.00 -17.87 10.90
C GLY A 676 9.16 -18.37 12.33
N SER A 677 8.05 -18.78 12.94
CA SER A 677 7.98 -19.28 14.32
C SER A 677 8.69 -20.63 14.55
N GLY A 678 9.06 -21.34 13.49
CA GLY A 678 9.44 -22.75 13.55
C GLY A 678 8.22 -23.69 13.68
N LYS A 679 8.46 -25.00 13.68
CA LYS A 679 7.44 -26.03 13.94
C LYS A 679 7.16 -26.13 15.44
N LEU A 680 5.94 -25.79 15.86
CA LEU A 680 5.51 -25.76 17.24
C LEU A 680 4.63 -26.98 17.52
N SER A 681 5.08 -27.89 18.37
CA SER A 681 4.37 -29.14 18.64
C SER A 681 3.03 -28.93 19.34
N LEU A 682 1.99 -29.59 18.81
CA LEU A 682 0.65 -29.72 19.40
C LEU A 682 0.37 -31.13 19.95
N ASN A 683 1.39 -31.97 20.09
CA ASN A 683 1.21 -33.35 20.47
C ASN A 683 0.54 -33.57 21.85
N ASN A 684 0.70 -32.59 22.76
CA ASN A 684 0.01 -32.59 24.08
C ASN A 684 -1.52 -32.37 23.94
N PHE A 685 -1.96 -31.91 22.76
CA PHE A 685 -3.35 -31.66 22.42
C PHE A 685 -3.90 -32.69 21.39
N ALA A 686 -3.13 -33.72 21.09
CA ALA A 686 -3.55 -34.75 20.10
C ALA A 686 -4.95 -35.28 20.44
N SER A 687 -5.75 -35.50 19.40
CA SER A 687 -7.15 -35.97 19.49
C SER A 687 -8.10 -35.07 20.29
N LYS A 688 -7.80 -33.78 20.37
CA LYS A 688 -8.65 -32.75 21.02
C LYS A 688 -9.05 -31.67 20.01
N ASN A 689 -10.04 -30.88 20.39
CA ASN A 689 -10.31 -29.61 19.72
C ASN A 689 -9.51 -28.52 20.42
N ILE A 690 -8.89 -27.63 19.67
CA ILE A 690 -8.03 -26.58 20.21
C ILE A 690 -8.39 -25.19 19.66
N ARG A 691 -7.91 -24.17 20.36
CA ARG A 691 -7.78 -22.81 19.82
C ARG A 691 -6.35 -22.31 20.02
N ILE A 692 -5.86 -21.58 19.05
CA ILE A 692 -4.57 -20.88 19.09
C ILE A 692 -4.88 -19.41 19.38
N ALA A 693 -4.07 -18.77 20.21
CA ALA A 693 -4.25 -17.36 20.51
C ALA A 693 -2.92 -16.61 20.57
N PHE A 694 -2.89 -15.44 19.97
CA PHE A 694 -1.82 -14.46 20.15
C PHE A 694 -2.25 -13.46 21.21
N LYS A 695 -1.35 -13.19 22.15
CA LYS A 695 -1.56 -12.18 23.19
C LYS A 695 -0.47 -11.13 23.13
N TYR A 696 -0.87 -9.88 23.06
CA TYR A 696 0.03 -8.77 23.20
C TYR A 696 -0.34 -7.89 24.39
N THR A 697 0.70 -7.39 25.09
CA THR A 697 0.55 -6.42 26.16
C THR A 697 1.50 -5.26 25.90
N SER A 698 1.05 -4.04 26.10
CA SER A 698 1.89 -2.85 26.01
C SER A 698 1.72 -1.96 27.24
N GLU A 699 2.67 -1.05 27.45
CA GLU A 699 2.69 -0.08 28.51
C GLU A 699 2.68 1.34 27.95
N ASN A 700 2.36 2.32 28.80
CA ASN A 700 2.41 3.72 28.41
C ASN A 700 3.82 4.11 27.97
N GLY A 701 3.94 4.68 26.79
CA GLY A 701 5.20 5.14 26.22
C GLY A 701 5.93 4.11 25.35
N LYS A 702 5.59 2.81 25.44
CA LYS A 702 6.23 1.73 24.69
C LYS A 702 5.22 0.75 24.11
N SER A 703 5.25 0.53 22.81
CA SER A 703 4.50 -0.56 22.17
C SER A 703 5.15 -0.96 20.85
N THR A 704 5.33 -2.26 20.66
CA THR A 704 5.67 -2.84 19.37
C THR A 704 4.41 -2.88 18.51
N ARG A 705 4.55 -2.58 17.22
CA ARG A 705 3.55 -2.95 16.21
C ARG A 705 3.86 -4.35 15.76
N TRP A 706 2.87 -5.22 15.74
CA TRP A 706 3.01 -6.60 15.34
C TRP A 706 2.16 -6.92 14.12
N GLU A 707 2.77 -7.60 13.17
CA GLU A 707 2.09 -8.31 12.10
C GLU A 707 2.23 -9.80 12.32
N VAL A 708 1.13 -10.55 12.13
CA VAL A 708 1.09 -12.01 12.20
C VAL A 708 0.49 -12.53 10.90
N ASP A 709 1.14 -13.53 10.30
CA ASP A 709 0.69 -14.12 9.05
C ASP A 709 0.97 -15.62 9.00
N ASN A 710 0.45 -16.27 7.96
CA ASN A 710 0.73 -17.68 7.62
C ASN A 710 0.55 -18.65 8.81
N VAL A 711 -0.55 -18.51 9.56
CA VAL A 711 -0.87 -19.45 10.64
C VAL A 711 -1.36 -20.76 10.04
N ILE A 712 -0.51 -21.79 10.11
CA ILE A 712 -0.77 -23.09 9.50
C ILE A 712 -0.75 -24.18 10.58
N VAL A 713 -1.83 -24.96 10.68
CA VAL A 713 -1.87 -26.17 11.54
C VAL A 713 -1.84 -27.40 10.65
N LYS A 714 -0.88 -28.28 10.90
CA LYS A 714 -0.74 -29.56 10.21
C LYS A 714 -0.76 -30.71 11.20
N ALA A 715 -1.31 -31.84 10.78
CA ALA A 715 -1.42 -33.04 11.59
C ALA A 715 -1.21 -34.29 10.78
N ASN A 716 -0.75 -35.35 11.44
CA ASN A 716 -0.50 -36.67 10.84
C ASN A 716 -1.27 -37.76 11.58
N LYS A 717 -1.87 -38.67 10.81
CA LYS A 717 -2.61 -39.85 11.33
C LYS A 717 -1.71 -41.04 11.69
N LYS A 718 -0.43 -41.01 11.31
CA LYS A 718 0.55 -42.04 11.59
C LYS A 718 1.20 -41.91 12.96
#